data_e56dd9b121157fa4d17509f2d5234027
#
_entry.id   e56dd9b121157fa4d17509f2d5234027
#
_cell.length_a   1.000
_cell.length_b   1.000
_cell.length_c   1.000
_cell.angle_alpha   90.00
_cell.angle_beta   90.00
_cell.angle_gamma   90.00
#
_symmetry.space_group_name_H-M   'P 1'
#
loop_
_entity.id
_entity.type
_entity.pdbx_description
1 polymer ?
#
loop_
_entity_poly.entity_id
_entity_poly.type
_entity_poly.pdbx_seq_one_letter_code
_entity_poly.pdbx_strand_id
1 'polypeptide(L)'
;MKKLFGLILAAFVFAVLMFVFVSADASGEMYHVYTNPDTGGSSVIVNNSWEYVDSEKTLYIRSLTDGYNECGRTSYASDGAWSDYASVIEHVVLVGNFNKITGGSFSGYKALKTFTISTNTQQYDGSCFDGCTNLESITIKGNHHIKGYADLRNIVTMHSNKQFLGTKLDTFNLGDGVDIKAPDPLNHFPEGSNIYVYKSSTNFELLSESGLFNVMDGTPVSYEIHFGDNVYNMTYEFDSQIFRSLDGSGVALFLDSSFKVPYLGENITEGQVLYAKPIISTLGAMVRIEDYQGLRAIFSLDAEFAEGFGGLEIKEYGCLAKTKGFLDRDIYYGQEGIYNVKVYSEGKFVGKVLEYTPDEVKFVYTAVGFEDDEGKINISNAEKDLIFRGYVIFIDSKGQEHICYTNEMIYDLVTACQKTIAADSENSVLTSEQVDFVRNCIDMGAVSNYIYTKEEALELLAEVYNDEEHYIPAQHLDAGRNSLVNYLEIAEIESGTLPALVSFDFINLIPYEENDERLIQSIKDYIEMGGLVSFSYHMENPTGNYTDQGLCRGELGGEANWEALVTPGTALNERFNEILDEAAIVLKELDREGYPILWRPLHEMNGDWFWWCTIQGWSDETEYVISQETFKALWIYIYEYFTEDWGMENLIWVYSPSPSTSTTVSTASTLPVMYCYPGDEYCDIVGGDWYVRRDTSVSDSIAYNYNIGVAYEQLMETPKPVALTEFGPSDKDLKAGVGEKQEDYFSCRDQLDLILKMKEDGYKLTYVLNWSGWISMHNLGYMDEIMQHESALDIFEIKDMFDVKYRNR
;
A
#
# COMPACT_ATOMS: atom_id res chain seq x y z
N MET A 1 -16.99 -48.56 38.15
CA MET A 1 -17.43 -47.18 37.88
C MET A 1 -16.29 -46.18 37.96
N LYS A 2 -15.43 -46.09 38.97
CA LYS A 2 -14.32 -45.12 39.00
C LYS A 2 -13.27 -45.27 37.90
N LYS A 3 -12.97 -46.49 37.39
CA LYS A 3 -12.04 -46.66 36.25
C LYS A 3 -12.68 -46.36 34.90
N LEU A 4 -14.00 -46.50 34.78
CA LEU A 4 -14.70 -46.13 33.54
C LEU A 4 -14.88 -44.58 33.43
N PHE A 5 -15.06 -43.92 34.57
CA PHE A 5 -15.14 -42.44 34.63
C PHE A 5 -13.77 -41.80 34.33
N GLY A 6 -12.65 -42.41 34.77
CA GLY A 6 -11.31 -41.96 34.45
C GLY A 6 -10.95 -42.10 32.98
N LEU A 7 -11.43 -43.16 32.30
CA LEU A 7 -11.20 -43.38 30.87
C LEU A 7 -12.06 -42.41 30.00
N ILE A 8 -13.29 -42.13 30.44
CA ILE A 8 -14.19 -41.19 29.74
C ILE A 8 -13.68 -39.75 29.93
N LEU A 9 -13.18 -39.41 31.14
CA LEU A 9 -12.57 -38.10 31.38
C LEU A 9 -11.24 -37.93 30.62
N ALA A 10 -10.39 -38.97 30.53
CA ALA A 10 -9.18 -38.95 29.74
C ALA A 10 -9.46 -38.88 28.22
N ALA A 11 -10.50 -39.61 27.74
CA ALA A 11 -10.93 -39.50 26.35
C ALA A 11 -11.55 -38.13 26.03
N PHE A 12 -12.25 -37.52 26.97
CA PHE A 12 -12.80 -36.16 26.80
C PHE A 12 -11.72 -35.08 26.87
N VAL A 13 -10.73 -35.24 27.76
CA VAL A 13 -9.55 -34.33 27.81
C VAL A 13 -8.67 -34.53 26.58
N PHE A 14 -8.53 -35.75 26.06
CA PHE A 14 -7.80 -36.00 24.80
C PHE A 14 -8.59 -35.53 23.57
N ALA A 15 -9.93 -35.65 23.58
CA ALA A 15 -10.76 -35.09 22.52
C ALA A 15 -10.81 -33.55 22.60
N VAL A 16 -10.81 -32.97 23.80
CA VAL A 16 -10.71 -31.49 23.99
C VAL A 16 -9.30 -31.00 23.71
N LEU A 17 -8.24 -31.79 23.97
CA LEU A 17 -6.87 -31.44 23.56
C LEU A 17 -6.61 -31.68 22.06
N MET A 18 -7.43 -32.53 21.38
CA MET A 18 -7.38 -32.60 19.91
C MET A 18 -8.24 -31.54 19.21
N PHE A 19 -9.09 -30.82 19.93
CA PHE A 19 -9.88 -29.71 19.38
C PHE A 19 -9.36 -28.34 19.80
N VAL A 20 -8.22 -28.27 20.46
CA VAL A 20 -7.47 -27.01 20.66
C VAL A 20 -6.14 -27.09 19.92
N PHE A 21 -6.17 -27.49 18.67
CA PHE A 21 -5.34 -26.82 17.70
C PHE A 21 -6.15 -25.59 17.28
N VAL A 22 -6.04 -24.54 18.04
CA VAL A 22 -6.20 -23.19 17.54
C VAL A 22 -5.23 -23.16 16.37
N SER A 23 -5.74 -23.16 15.14
CA SER A 23 -4.94 -22.79 14.00
C SER A 23 -4.47 -21.40 14.33
N ALA A 24 -3.20 -21.24 14.60
CA ALA A 24 -2.59 -19.95 14.76
C ALA A 24 -2.52 -19.31 13.37
N ASP A 25 -2.63 -18.01 13.32
CA ASP A 25 -2.23 -17.25 12.14
C ASP A 25 -0.82 -17.69 11.75
N ALA A 26 -0.58 -17.79 10.46
CA ALA A 26 0.70 -18.25 9.93
C ALA A 26 1.08 -17.43 8.72
N SER A 27 2.33 -17.05 8.67
CA SER A 27 2.89 -16.24 7.59
C SER A 27 4.18 -16.85 7.05
N GLY A 28 4.63 -16.39 5.90
CA GLY A 28 5.88 -16.83 5.31
C GLY A 28 6.16 -16.13 3.98
N GLU A 29 7.34 -16.35 3.46
CA GLU A 29 7.80 -15.78 2.19
C GLU A 29 7.73 -16.81 1.05
N MET A 30 7.56 -16.31 -0.16
CA MET A 30 7.64 -17.09 -1.39
C MET A 30 8.86 -16.69 -2.18
N TYR A 31 9.58 -17.70 -2.66
CA TYR A 31 10.83 -17.53 -3.40
C TYR A 31 10.65 -17.86 -4.88
N HIS A 32 11.16 -17.00 -5.75
CA HIS A 32 11.29 -17.28 -7.17
C HIS A 32 12.75 -17.47 -7.55
N VAL A 33 13.06 -18.55 -8.28
CA VAL A 33 14.41 -18.78 -8.80
C VAL A 33 14.48 -18.24 -10.22
N TYR A 34 15.18 -17.10 -10.35
CA TYR A 34 15.51 -16.55 -11.66
C TYR A 34 16.80 -17.19 -12.18
N THR A 35 16.72 -17.79 -13.35
CA THR A 35 17.92 -18.24 -14.07
C THR A 35 18.25 -17.23 -15.15
N ASN A 36 19.35 -16.54 -14.99
CA ASN A 36 19.84 -15.60 -16.01
C ASN A 36 20.11 -16.35 -17.32
N PRO A 37 19.41 -16.04 -18.42
CA PRO A 37 19.56 -16.75 -19.67
C PRO A 37 20.95 -16.61 -20.29
N ASP A 38 21.69 -15.55 -19.98
CA ASP A 38 23.00 -15.25 -20.57
C ASP A 38 24.15 -15.93 -19.83
N THR A 39 24.03 -16.11 -18.51
CA THR A 39 25.10 -16.65 -17.67
C THR A 39 24.84 -18.06 -17.15
N GLY A 40 23.59 -18.53 -17.21
CA GLY A 40 23.15 -19.77 -16.59
C GLY A 40 23.21 -19.78 -15.05
N GLY A 41 23.54 -18.65 -14.44
CA GLY A 41 23.51 -18.46 -12.99
C GLY A 41 22.08 -18.36 -12.47
N SER A 42 21.78 -19.00 -11.35
CA SER A 42 20.46 -18.91 -10.70
C SER A 42 20.55 -18.01 -9.49
N SER A 43 19.64 -17.03 -9.38
CA SER A 43 19.42 -16.24 -8.19
C SER A 43 18.04 -16.54 -7.61
N VAL A 44 17.94 -16.60 -6.29
CA VAL A 44 16.66 -16.71 -5.59
C VAL A 44 16.21 -15.31 -5.23
N ILE A 45 15.02 -14.94 -5.70
CA ILE A 45 14.41 -13.64 -5.42
C ILE A 45 13.15 -13.92 -4.61
N VAL A 46 12.98 -13.29 -3.45
CA VAL A 46 11.71 -13.28 -2.73
C VAL A 46 10.83 -12.26 -3.43
N ASN A 47 9.75 -12.73 -4.02
CA ASN A 47 8.82 -11.87 -4.75
C ASN A 47 7.50 -11.68 -4.02
N ASN A 48 7.20 -12.53 -3.03
CA ASN A 48 5.90 -12.55 -2.38
C ASN A 48 6.03 -12.94 -0.92
N SER A 49 5.20 -12.36 -0.08
CA SER A 49 4.89 -12.89 1.25
C SER A 49 3.47 -13.45 1.26
N TRP A 50 3.18 -14.22 2.28
CA TRP A 50 1.84 -14.73 2.50
C TRP A 50 1.51 -14.75 4.00
N GLU A 51 0.23 -14.61 4.30
CA GLU A 51 -0.31 -14.68 5.63
C GLU A 51 -1.65 -15.41 5.60
N TYR A 52 -1.84 -16.36 6.50
CA TYR A 52 -3.12 -17.02 6.72
C TYR A 52 -3.71 -16.52 8.04
N VAL A 53 -4.85 -15.88 7.98
CA VAL A 53 -5.59 -15.36 9.14
C VAL A 53 -6.71 -16.37 9.48
N ASP A 54 -6.57 -17.08 10.58
CA ASP A 54 -7.48 -18.18 10.93
C ASP A 54 -8.89 -17.71 11.30
N SER A 55 -9.00 -16.57 11.95
CA SER A 55 -10.29 -15.98 12.30
C SER A 55 -11.19 -15.71 11.08
N GLU A 56 -10.58 -15.48 9.93
CA GLU A 56 -11.21 -15.15 8.65
C GLU A 56 -11.22 -16.28 7.65
N LYS A 57 -10.39 -17.31 7.89
CA LYS A 57 -10.11 -18.37 6.92
C LYS A 57 -9.56 -17.82 5.60
N THR A 58 -8.86 -16.69 5.66
CA THR A 58 -8.34 -15.95 4.50
C THR A 58 -6.83 -16.10 4.38
N LEU A 59 -6.38 -16.41 3.19
CA LEU A 59 -4.98 -16.35 2.79
C LEU A 59 -4.74 -15.08 1.99
N TYR A 60 -3.92 -14.20 2.52
CA TYR A 60 -3.39 -13.04 1.81
C TYR A 60 -2.06 -13.40 1.17
N ILE A 61 -1.90 -13.10 -0.11
CA ILE A 61 -0.63 -13.27 -0.83
C ILE A 61 -0.24 -11.92 -1.37
N ARG A 62 0.91 -11.40 -0.91
CA ARG A 62 1.36 -10.04 -1.21
C ARG A 62 2.52 -10.05 -2.17
N SER A 63 2.44 -9.24 -3.21
CA SER A 63 3.55 -8.97 -4.12
C SER A 63 4.54 -8.02 -3.46
N LEU A 64 5.81 -8.37 -3.47
CA LEU A 64 6.92 -7.57 -2.96
C LEU A 64 7.65 -6.83 -4.09
N THR A 65 7.16 -6.91 -5.31
CA THR A 65 7.78 -6.31 -6.49
C THR A 65 6.74 -5.65 -7.37
N ASP A 66 7.10 -4.54 -7.99
CA ASP A 66 6.28 -3.87 -9.00
C ASP A 66 6.47 -4.48 -10.40
N GLY A 67 7.50 -5.29 -10.58
CA GLY A 67 7.79 -5.99 -11.83
C GLY A 67 6.88 -7.18 -12.11
N TYR A 68 7.26 -7.98 -13.10
CA TYR A 68 6.56 -9.23 -13.42
C TYR A 68 6.60 -10.19 -12.23
N ASN A 69 5.46 -10.58 -11.74
CA ASN A 69 5.31 -11.43 -10.57
C ASN A 69 4.34 -12.59 -10.78
N GLU A 70 4.62 -13.71 -10.14
CA GLU A 70 3.83 -14.93 -10.25
C GLU A 70 3.32 -15.36 -8.86
N CYS A 71 2.03 -15.62 -8.75
CA CYS A 71 1.44 -16.25 -7.58
C CYS A 71 1.46 -17.77 -7.73
N GLY A 72 2.06 -18.49 -6.79
CA GLY A 72 1.93 -19.93 -6.68
C GLY A 72 3.22 -20.73 -6.74
N ARG A 73 3.13 -22.01 -7.11
CA ARG A 73 4.24 -22.97 -7.11
C ARG A 73 5.42 -22.47 -7.91
N THR A 74 6.53 -22.25 -7.24
CA THR A 74 7.83 -22.17 -7.94
C THR A 74 8.36 -23.59 -8.17
N SER A 75 9.20 -23.76 -9.19
CA SER A 75 9.76 -25.07 -9.55
C SER A 75 10.62 -25.74 -8.46
N TYR A 76 10.80 -25.09 -7.31
CA TYR A 76 11.65 -25.55 -6.21
C TYR A 76 10.96 -25.62 -4.85
N ALA A 77 9.79 -25.04 -4.66
CA ALA A 77 9.00 -25.27 -3.45
C ALA A 77 8.11 -26.49 -3.69
N SER A 78 8.40 -27.59 -3.03
CA SER A 78 7.44 -28.69 -2.91
C SER A 78 6.21 -28.13 -2.20
N ASP A 79 5.07 -28.09 -2.91
CA ASP A 79 3.79 -27.70 -2.33
C ASP A 79 3.78 -26.26 -1.80
N GLY A 80 3.02 -25.36 -2.34
CA GLY A 80 3.04 -23.93 -1.98
C GLY A 80 3.22 -23.71 -0.47
N ALA A 81 3.90 -22.65 -0.08
CA ALA A 81 4.28 -22.38 1.31
C ALA A 81 3.07 -22.46 2.30
N TRP A 82 1.86 -22.26 1.80
CA TRP A 82 0.58 -22.37 2.53
C TRP A 82 -0.15 -23.70 2.35
N SER A 83 0.47 -24.73 1.78
CA SER A 83 -0.20 -26.02 1.48
C SER A 83 -0.76 -26.72 2.72
N ASP A 84 -0.14 -26.53 3.88
CA ASP A 84 -0.60 -27.09 5.15
C ASP A 84 -1.97 -26.53 5.56
N TYR A 85 -2.34 -25.36 5.07
CA TYR A 85 -3.61 -24.69 5.32
C TYR A 85 -4.67 -24.95 4.24
N ALA A 86 -4.34 -25.70 3.18
CA ALA A 86 -5.22 -25.98 2.03
C ALA A 86 -6.62 -26.50 2.41
N SER A 87 -6.74 -27.19 3.55
CA SER A 87 -8.02 -27.75 4.02
C SER A 87 -8.91 -26.75 4.76
N VAL A 88 -8.39 -25.59 5.13
CA VAL A 88 -9.08 -24.58 5.95
C VAL A 88 -9.19 -23.23 5.28
N ILE A 89 -8.38 -22.92 4.26
CA ILE A 89 -8.46 -21.67 3.49
C ILE A 89 -9.80 -21.64 2.75
N GLU A 90 -10.64 -20.65 3.09
CA GLU A 90 -11.92 -20.40 2.44
C GLU A 90 -11.84 -19.23 1.45
N HIS A 91 -10.92 -18.30 1.67
CA HIS A 91 -10.76 -17.08 0.87
C HIS A 91 -9.28 -16.90 0.52
N VAL A 92 -9.02 -16.40 -0.69
CA VAL A 92 -7.67 -15.98 -1.13
C VAL A 92 -7.76 -14.58 -1.70
N VAL A 93 -6.84 -13.71 -1.26
CA VAL A 93 -6.73 -12.32 -1.73
C VAL A 93 -5.31 -12.07 -2.22
N LEU A 94 -5.18 -11.69 -3.50
CA LEU A 94 -3.92 -11.22 -4.05
C LEU A 94 -3.77 -9.72 -3.83
N VAL A 95 -2.73 -9.33 -3.10
CA VAL A 95 -2.41 -7.95 -2.76
C VAL A 95 -1.19 -7.49 -3.55
N GLY A 96 -1.27 -6.34 -4.20
CA GLY A 96 -0.19 -5.83 -5.06
C GLY A 96 -0.22 -6.41 -6.48
N ASN A 97 0.94 -6.43 -7.13
CA ASN A 97 1.06 -6.75 -8.56
C ASN A 97 1.31 -8.24 -8.78
N PHE A 98 0.34 -8.95 -9.39
CA PHE A 98 0.48 -10.34 -9.82
C PHE A 98 0.10 -10.49 -11.29
N ASN A 99 1.06 -10.76 -12.14
CA ASN A 99 0.82 -10.93 -13.57
C ASN A 99 0.31 -12.33 -13.91
N LYS A 100 0.62 -13.33 -13.06
CA LYS A 100 0.35 -14.73 -13.36
C LYS A 100 -0.02 -15.53 -12.12
N ILE A 101 -0.99 -16.43 -12.28
CA ILE A 101 -1.26 -17.52 -11.32
C ILE A 101 -0.64 -18.80 -11.88
N THR A 102 0.32 -19.35 -11.14
CA THR A 102 1.10 -20.52 -11.57
C THR A 102 0.30 -21.81 -11.46
N GLY A 103 0.55 -22.75 -12.37
CA GLY A 103 -0.21 -23.99 -12.45
C GLY A 103 -0.20 -24.85 -11.19
N GLY A 104 -1.38 -25.28 -10.79
CA GLY A 104 -1.58 -26.14 -9.62
C GLY A 104 -1.51 -25.45 -8.26
N SER A 105 -1.36 -24.13 -8.21
CA SER A 105 -1.16 -23.37 -6.96
C SER A 105 -2.24 -23.59 -5.91
N PHE A 106 -3.49 -23.71 -6.35
CA PHE A 106 -4.66 -23.90 -5.47
C PHE A 106 -5.39 -25.20 -5.79
N SER A 107 -4.81 -26.06 -6.63
CA SER A 107 -5.44 -27.32 -7.01
C SER A 107 -5.78 -28.18 -5.77
N GLY A 108 -7.03 -28.63 -5.67
CA GLY A 108 -7.50 -29.46 -4.57
C GLY A 108 -7.87 -28.70 -3.29
N TYR A 109 -7.89 -27.37 -3.26
CA TYR A 109 -8.32 -26.57 -2.11
C TYR A 109 -9.84 -26.62 -1.97
N LYS A 110 -10.33 -27.69 -1.33
CA LYS A 110 -11.77 -27.98 -1.25
C LYS A 110 -12.55 -27.00 -0.36
N ALA A 111 -11.88 -26.33 0.58
CA ALA A 111 -12.51 -25.32 1.42
C ALA A 111 -12.68 -23.97 0.69
N LEU A 112 -11.84 -23.69 -0.32
CA LEU A 112 -11.79 -22.42 -1.02
C LEU A 112 -13.16 -22.04 -1.63
N LYS A 113 -13.66 -20.87 -1.26
CA LYS A 113 -14.95 -20.30 -1.70
C LYS A 113 -14.78 -19.10 -2.63
N THR A 114 -13.84 -18.18 -2.30
CA THR A 114 -13.64 -16.96 -3.08
C THR A 114 -12.17 -16.74 -3.39
N PHE A 115 -11.91 -16.11 -4.53
CA PHE A 115 -10.57 -15.75 -4.98
C PHE A 115 -10.57 -14.35 -5.57
N THR A 116 -9.78 -13.45 -4.99
CA THR A 116 -9.60 -12.08 -5.49
C THR A 116 -8.28 -11.97 -6.23
N ILE A 117 -8.33 -11.70 -7.54
CA ILE A 117 -7.15 -11.46 -8.38
C ILE A 117 -6.76 -9.99 -8.37
N SER A 118 -5.47 -9.70 -8.55
CA SER A 118 -5.02 -8.32 -8.74
C SER A 118 -5.45 -7.78 -10.11
N THR A 119 -5.49 -6.45 -10.24
CA THR A 119 -5.83 -5.79 -11.51
C THR A 119 -4.85 -6.12 -12.64
N ASN A 120 -3.62 -6.52 -12.30
CA ASN A 120 -2.57 -6.85 -13.25
C ASN A 120 -2.48 -8.35 -13.58
N THR A 121 -3.36 -9.19 -13.03
CA THR A 121 -3.34 -10.62 -13.31
C THR A 121 -3.83 -10.87 -14.74
N GLN A 122 -2.92 -11.32 -15.60
CA GLN A 122 -3.16 -11.50 -17.03
C GLN A 122 -3.06 -12.96 -17.49
N GLN A 123 -2.53 -13.86 -16.64
CA GLN A 123 -2.26 -15.23 -17.05
C GLN A 123 -2.63 -16.27 -15.99
N TYR A 124 -3.36 -17.30 -16.41
CA TYR A 124 -3.53 -18.56 -15.68
C TYR A 124 -2.71 -19.64 -16.32
N ASP A 125 -1.83 -20.29 -15.52
CA ASP A 125 -0.97 -21.35 -16.00
C ASP A 125 -1.30 -22.67 -15.30
N GLY A 126 -1.34 -23.76 -16.06
CA GLY A 126 -1.73 -25.05 -15.52
C GLY A 126 -3.16 -25.09 -14.97
N SER A 127 -3.45 -26.12 -14.20
CA SER A 127 -4.77 -26.33 -13.57
C SER A 127 -4.83 -25.65 -12.21
N CYS A 128 -4.92 -24.32 -12.18
CA CYS A 128 -4.81 -23.53 -10.94
C CYS A 128 -5.89 -23.88 -9.91
N PHE A 129 -7.13 -24.12 -10.36
CA PHE A 129 -8.30 -24.32 -9.50
C PHE A 129 -8.93 -25.72 -9.64
N ASP A 130 -8.23 -26.67 -10.29
CA ASP A 130 -8.75 -28.03 -10.43
C ASP A 130 -9.01 -28.66 -9.06
N GLY A 131 -10.23 -29.17 -8.84
CA GLY A 131 -10.63 -29.79 -7.58
C GLY A 131 -11.00 -28.81 -6.45
N CYS A 132 -11.07 -27.51 -6.70
CA CYS A 132 -11.63 -26.50 -5.76
C CYS A 132 -13.15 -26.59 -5.72
N THR A 133 -13.70 -27.66 -5.13
CA THR A 133 -15.12 -28.01 -5.25
C THR A 133 -16.09 -27.05 -4.59
N ASN A 134 -15.60 -26.13 -3.76
CA ASN A 134 -16.41 -25.07 -3.14
C ASN A 134 -16.18 -23.68 -3.72
N LEU A 135 -15.23 -23.53 -4.67
CA LEU A 135 -14.98 -22.24 -5.31
C LEU A 135 -16.21 -21.75 -6.06
N GLU A 136 -16.77 -20.67 -5.60
CA GLU A 136 -18.02 -20.11 -6.06
C GLU A 136 -17.91 -18.67 -6.55
N SER A 137 -16.76 -18.01 -6.37
CA SER A 137 -16.54 -16.66 -6.91
C SER A 137 -15.06 -16.37 -7.18
N ILE A 138 -14.79 -15.78 -8.36
CA ILE A 138 -13.51 -15.14 -8.68
C ILE A 138 -13.81 -13.71 -9.10
N THR A 139 -13.12 -12.74 -8.49
CA THR A 139 -13.30 -11.32 -8.82
C THR A 139 -11.97 -10.61 -8.99
N ILE A 140 -11.97 -9.51 -9.73
CA ILE A 140 -10.85 -8.58 -9.84
C ILE A 140 -10.88 -7.66 -8.60
N LYS A 141 -9.71 -7.33 -8.05
CA LYS A 141 -9.58 -6.41 -6.90
C LYS A 141 -10.39 -5.13 -7.16
N GLY A 142 -11.21 -4.74 -6.21
CA GLY A 142 -12.13 -3.61 -6.31
C GLY A 142 -13.57 -3.98 -6.71
N ASN A 143 -13.80 -5.20 -7.20
CA ASN A 143 -15.13 -5.68 -7.57
C ASN A 143 -15.72 -6.61 -6.49
N HIS A 144 -17.04 -6.74 -6.49
CA HIS A 144 -17.74 -7.62 -5.55
C HIS A 144 -17.66 -9.09 -5.95
N HIS A 145 -17.62 -9.98 -4.95
CA HIS A 145 -17.80 -11.40 -5.16
C HIS A 145 -19.27 -11.72 -5.50
N ILE A 146 -19.46 -12.29 -6.67
CA ILE A 146 -20.77 -12.75 -7.14
C ILE A 146 -20.77 -14.28 -7.16
N LYS A 147 -21.75 -14.89 -6.52
CA LYS A 147 -21.84 -16.33 -6.43
C LYS A 147 -22.09 -17.00 -7.79
N GLY A 148 -21.31 -18.00 -8.11
CA GLY A 148 -21.32 -18.69 -9.41
C GLY A 148 -20.52 -17.99 -10.51
N TYR A 149 -19.99 -16.79 -10.27
CA TYR A 149 -19.39 -15.92 -11.27
C TYR A 149 -17.87 -15.83 -11.16
N ALA A 150 -17.19 -15.85 -12.30
CA ALA A 150 -15.78 -15.56 -12.43
C ALA A 150 -15.53 -14.41 -13.41
N ASP A 151 -14.94 -13.33 -12.91
CA ASP A 151 -14.49 -12.20 -13.72
C ASP A 151 -13.07 -12.48 -14.23
N LEU A 152 -12.96 -12.70 -15.53
CA LEU A 152 -11.70 -13.05 -16.20
C LEU A 152 -11.30 -12.01 -17.25
N ARG A 153 -11.88 -10.80 -17.23
CA ARG A 153 -11.68 -9.78 -18.27
C ARG A 153 -10.23 -9.33 -18.42
N ASN A 154 -9.46 -9.37 -17.34
CA ASN A 154 -8.04 -9.01 -17.35
C ASN A 154 -7.14 -10.16 -17.83
N ILE A 155 -7.67 -11.36 -17.97
CA ILE A 155 -6.87 -12.53 -18.34
C ILE A 155 -6.62 -12.52 -19.85
N VAL A 156 -5.36 -12.43 -20.24
CA VAL A 156 -4.92 -12.47 -21.65
C VAL A 156 -4.64 -13.89 -22.11
N THR A 157 -4.18 -14.76 -21.21
CA THR A 157 -3.79 -16.13 -21.58
C THR A 157 -4.19 -17.15 -20.53
N MET A 158 -4.85 -18.23 -20.96
CA MET A 158 -5.08 -19.43 -20.14
C MET A 158 -4.34 -20.62 -20.76
N HIS A 159 -3.38 -21.16 -20.01
CA HIS A 159 -2.63 -22.35 -20.40
C HIS A 159 -3.18 -23.59 -19.69
N SER A 160 -3.08 -24.73 -20.35
CA SER A 160 -3.51 -26.04 -19.87
C SER A 160 -5.02 -26.23 -19.72
N ASN A 161 -5.41 -27.47 -19.50
CA ASN A 161 -6.83 -27.88 -19.42
C ASN A 161 -7.36 -27.77 -17.98
N LYS A 162 -8.68 -27.73 -17.85
CA LYS A 162 -9.39 -27.96 -16.58
C LYS A 162 -9.17 -26.88 -15.51
N GLN A 163 -9.22 -25.60 -15.91
CA GLN A 163 -9.06 -24.52 -14.92
C GLN A 163 -10.17 -24.52 -13.86
N PHE A 164 -11.43 -24.71 -14.29
CA PHE A 164 -12.60 -24.51 -13.44
C PHE A 164 -13.49 -25.73 -13.31
N LEU A 165 -13.04 -26.91 -13.81
CA LEU A 165 -13.84 -28.12 -13.70
C LEU A 165 -13.98 -28.58 -12.25
N GLY A 166 -15.22 -28.88 -11.86
CA GLY A 166 -15.55 -29.32 -10.51
C GLY A 166 -15.72 -28.19 -9.48
N THR A 167 -15.58 -26.93 -9.88
CA THR A 167 -15.93 -25.77 -9.05
C THR A 167 -17.45 -25.54 -9.03
N LYS A 168 -17.92 -24.57 -8.24
CA LYS A 168 -19.32 -24.10 -8.26
C LYS A 168 -19.55 -22.93 -9.22
N LEU A 169 -18.51 -22.55 -10.00
CA LEU A 169 -18.63 -21.50 -11.00
C LEU A 169 -19.42 -22.02 -12.19
N ASP A 170 -20.37 -21.23 -12.65
CA ASP A 170 -21.24 -21.55 -13.79
C ASP A 170 -21.36 -20.39 -14.78
N THR A 171 -20.82 -19.22 -14.46
CA THR A 171 -20.85 -18.02 -15.27
C THR A 171 -19.46 -17.39 -15.34
N PHE A 172 -18.98 -17.11 -16.55
CA PHE A 172 -17.63 -16.60 -16.81
C PHE A 172 -17.68 -15.39 -17.73
N ASN A 173 -16.97 -14.32 -17.38
CA ASN A 173 -16.78 -13.16 -18.24
C ASN A 173 -15.35 -13.11 -18.75
N LEU A 174 -15.14 -13.35 -20.04
CA LEU A 174 -13.81 -13.44 -20.65
C LEU A 174 -13.35 -12.12 -21.31
N GLY A 175 -14.23 -11.14 -21.49
CA GLY A 175 -13.89 -9.92 -22.20
C GLY A 175 -13.49 -10.15 -23.68
N ASP A 176 -12.52 -9.36 -24.19
CA ASP A 176 -12.11 -9.38 -25.60
C ASP A 176 -10.90 -10.26 -25.90
N GLY A 177 -10.03 -10.50 -24.94
CA GLY A 177 -8.65 -10.84 -25.25
C GLY A 177 -8.10 -12.18 -24.76
N VAL A 178 -8.91 -13.09 -24.25
CA VAL A 178 -8.38 -14.34 -23.69
C VAL A 178 -7.91 -15.29 -24.78
N ASP A 179 -6.58 -15.51 -24.87
CA ASP A 179 -6.02 -16.57 -25.70
C ASP A 179 -6.06 -17.90 -24.93
N ILE A 180 -6.99 -18.76 -25.28
CA ILE A 180 -7.19 -20.07 -24.67
C ILE A 180 -6.24 -21.07 -25.33
N LYS A 181 -5.03 -21.19 -24.78
CA LYS A 181 -3.98 -22.11 -25.28
C LYS A 181 -4.04 -23.46 -24.57
N ALA A 182 -4.95 -24.29 -24.96
CA ALA A 182 -4.96 -25.67 -24.48
C ALA A 182 -4.95 -26.65 -25.65
N PRO A 183 -4.53 -27.93 -25.47
CA PRO A 183 -4.77 -28.97 -26.46
C PRO A 183 -6.25 -29.11 -26.81
N ASP A 184 -7.12 -28.78 -25.87
CA ASP A 184 -8.57 -28.67 -26.05
C ASP A 184 -9.07 -27.42 -25.28
N PRO A 185 -9.24 -26.27 -25.98
CA PRO A 185 -9.70 -25.02 -25.37
C PRO A 185 -11.05 -25.14 -24.64
N LEU A 186 -11.86 -26.10 -25.03
CA LEU A 186 -13.21 -26.28 -24.48
C LEU A 186 -13.22 -26.95 -23.10
N ASN A 187 -12.10 -27.52 -22.68
CA ASN A 187 -11.98 -28.21 -21.38
C ASN A 187 -11.68 -27.29 -20.18
N HIS A 188 -11.73 -25.96 -20.33
CA HIS A 188 -11.51 -25.05 -19.20
C HIS A 188 -12.75 -24.87 -18.32
N PHE A 189 -13.92 -24.92 -18.91
CA PHE A 189 -15.19 -24.55 -18.28
C PHE A 189 -16.10 -25.78 -18.11
N PRO A 190 -16.95 -25.81 -17.06
CA PRO A 190 -17.99 -26.84 -16.95
C PRO A 190 -18.96 -26.77 -18.13
N GLU A 191 -19.41 -27.93 -18.60
CA GLU A 191 -20.44 -28.01 -19.65
C GLU A 191 -21.74 -27.34 -19.19
N GLY A 192 -22.34 -26.53 -20.06
CA GLY A 192 -23.56 -25.78 -19.77
C GLY A 192 -23.32 -24.42 -19.12
N SER A 193 -22.05 -24.04 -18.88
CA SER A 193 -21.72 -22.72 -18.33
C SER A 193 -22.22 -21.58 -19.21
N ASN A 194 -22.55 -20.46 -18.59
CA ASN A 194 -22.79 -19.18 -19.24
C ASN A 194 -21.45 -18.47 -19.47
N ILE A 195 -21.12 -18.14 -20.72
CA ILE A 195 -19.85 -17.50 -21.06
C ILE A 195 -20.13 -16.20 -21.81
N TYR A 196 -19.71 -15.09 -21.17
CA TYR A 196 -19.74 -13.77 -21.78
C TYR A 196 -18.39 -13.49 -22.42
N VAL A 197 -18.39 -13.22 -23.69
CA VAL A 197 -17.20 -12.93 -24.49
C VAL A 197 -17.57 -11.92 -25.56
N TYR A 198 -16.66 -10.99 -25.90
CA TYR A 198 -16.95 -9.98 -26.90
C TYR A 198 -17.15 -10.64 -28.27
N LYS A 199 -18.16 -10.21 -28.98
CA LYS A 199 -18.51 -10.75 -30.31
C LYS A 199 -17.37 -10.58 -31.31
N SER A 200 -16.49 -9.63 -31.12
CA SER A 200 -15.27 -9.42 -31.91
C SER A 200 -14.14 -10.41 -31.60
N SER A 201 -14.22 -11.11 -30.45
CA SER A 201 -13.21 -12.07 -30.03
C SER A 201 -13.24 -13.34 -30.90
N THR A 202 -12.05 -13.87 -31.22
CA THR A 202 -11.91 -15.16 -31.89
C THR A 202 -12.50 -16.33 -31.10
N ASN A 203 -12.63 -16.18 -29.80
CA ASN A 203 -13.23 -17.20 -28.91
C ASN A 203 -14.77 -17.25 -29.06
N PHE A 204 -15.41 -16.20 -29.53
CA PHE A 204 -16.88 -16.17 -29.64
C PHE A 204 -17.40 -17.26 -30.59
N GLU A 205 -16.81 -17.39 -31.78
CA GLU A 205 -17.15 -18.44 -32.72
C GLU A 205 -16.78 -19.83 -32.18
N LEU A 206 -15.55 -19.99 -31.71
CA LEU A 206 -15.05 -21.26 -31.16
C LEU A 206 -15.97 -21.81 -30.06
N LEU A 207 -16.33 -20.99 -29.09
CA LEU A 207 -17.17 -21.40 -27.95
C LEU A 207 -18.63 -21.65 -28.40
N SER A 208 -19.16 -20.77 -29.28
CA SER A 208 -20.54 -20.89 -29.80
C SER A 208 -20.74 -22.15 -30.65
N GLU A 209 -19.81 -22.46 -31.54
CA GLU A 209 -19.87 -23.62 -32.42
C GLU A 209 -19.70 -24.94 -31.68
N SER A 210 -19.08 -24.92 -30.49
CA SER A 210 -18.90 -26.12 -29.68
C SER A 210 -20.23 -26.75 -29.25
N GLY A 211 -21.26 -25.94 -29.04
CA GLY A 211 -22.55 -26.36 -28.48
C GLY A 211 -22.48 -26.83 -27.03
N LEU A 212 -21.35 -26.63 -26.35
CA LEU A 212 -21.14 -27.05 -24.96
C LEU A 212 -21.56 -25.99 -23.97
N PHE A 213 -21.64 -24.72 -24.38
CA PHE A 213 -21.82 -23.56 -23.50
C PHE A 213 -22.96 -22.67 -23.97
N ASN A 214 -23.51 -21.90 -23.05
CA ASN A 214 -24.42 -20.79 -23.35
C ASN A 214 -23.57 -19.52 -23.59
N VAL A 215 -23.16 -19.29 -24.86
CA VAL A 215 -22.28 -18.18 -25.20
C VAL A 215 -23.10 -16.93 -25.45
N MET A 216 -22.77 -15.84 -24.78
CA MET A 216 -23.43 -14.56 -24.86
C MET A 216 -22.44 -13.47 -25.28
N ASP A 217 -22.96 -12.49 -26.01
CA ASP A 217 -22.20 -11.31 -26.37
C ASP A 217 -21.94 -10.46 -25.11
N GLY A 218 -20.69 -10.43 -24.67
CA GLY A 218 -20.22 -9.62 -23.55
C GLY A 218 -19.69 -8.25 -23.98
N THR A 219 -19.85 -7.87 -25.27
CA THR A 219 -19.39 -6.58 -25.79
C THR A 219 -20.02 -5.45 -25.00
N PRO A 220 -19.24 -4.49 -24.47
CA PRO A 220 -19.78 -3.36 -23.74
C PRO A 220 -20.79 -2.58 -24.60
N VAL A 221 -21.91 -2.20 -24.00
CA VAL A 221 -22.90 -1.35 -24.61
C VAL A 221 -23.06 -0.07 -23.81
N SER A 222 -23.30 1.04 -24.53
CA SER A 222 -23.56 2.34 -23.88
C SER A 222 -25.02 2.45 -23.54
N TYR A 223 -25.35 2.95 -22.35
CA TYR A 223 -26.72 3.20 -21.91
C TYR A 223 -26.74 4.40 -20.95
N GLU A 224 -27.94 4.89 -20.66
CA GLU A 224 -28.13 6.04 -19.78
C GLU A 224 -28.88 5.64 -18.51
N ILE A 225 -28.49 6.23 -17.37
CA ILE A 225 -29.31 6.21 -16.15
C ILE A 225 -29.77 7.63 -15.88
N HIS A 226 -31.10 7.84 -15.79
CA HIS A 226 -31.71 9.09 -15.40
C HIS A 226 -32.00 9.04 -13.88
N PHE A 227 -31.41 9.96 -13.13
CA PHE A 227 -31.57 10.10 -11.69
C PHE A 227 -31.87 11.56 -11.32
N GLY A 228 -33.11 11.88 -10.98
CA GLY A 228 -33.58 13.26 -10.85
C GLY A 228 -33.40 14.00 -12.17
N ASP A 229 -32.74 15.14 -12.13
CA ASP A 229 -32.41 15.95 -13.33
C ASP A 229 -31.08 15.54 -13.99
N ASN A 230 -30.36 14.59 -13.41
CA ASN A 230 -29.06 14.15 -13.89
C ASN A 230 -29.19 12.98 -14.86
N VAL A 231 -28.28 12.93 -15.84
CA VAL A 231 -28.14 11.83 -16.81
C VAL A 231 -26.71 11.29 -16.71
N TYR A 232 -26.60 10.02 -16.38
CA TYR A 232 -25.33 9.30 -16.27
C TYR A 232 -25.16 8.42 -17.50
N ASN A 233 -24.10 8.69 -18.30
CA ASN A 233 -23.70 7.83 -19.39
C ASN A 233 -22.88 6.66 -18.83
N MET A 234 -23.39 5.47 -19.00
CA MET A 234 -22.81 4.24 -18.46
C MET A 234 -22.37 3.33 -19.59
N THR A 235 -21.37 2.52 -19.30
CA THR A 235 -21.01 1.40 -20.16
C THR A 235 -21.41 0.12 -19.44
N TYR A 236 -22.25 -0.69 -20.07
CA TYR A 236 -22.61 -1.99 -19.56
C TYR A 236 -21.55 -2.99 -20.02
N GLU A 237 -20.76 -3.41 -19.09
CA GLU A 237 -20.04 -4.66 -19.14
C GLU A 237 -20.81 -5.59 -18.21
N PHE A 238 -21.06 -6.83 -18.63
CA PHE A 238 -21.90 -7.74 -17.85
C PHE A 238 -21.52 -7.68 -16.36
N ASP A 239 -22.39 -7.12 -15.56
CA ASP A 239 -22.44 -7.30 -14.15
C ASP A 239 -23.91 -7.63 -13.76
N SER A 240 -24.12 -8.56 -12.86
CA SER A 240 -25.45 -8.93 -12.39
C SER A 240 -26.02 -7.93 -11.39
N GLN A 241 -25.40 -6.77 -11.19
CA GLN A 241 -25.84 -5.79 -10.20
C GLN A 241 -27.12 -5.09 -10.68
N ILE A 242 -28.17 -5.32 -9.94
CA ILE A 242 -29.48 -4.68 -10.14
C ILE A 242 -29.59 -3.33 -9.44
N PHE A 243 -28.61 -3.01 -8.60
CA PHE A 243 -28.52 -1.76 -7.84
C PHE A 243 -27.27 -0.97 -8.26
N ARG A 244 -27.31 0.33 -8.03
CA ARG A 244 -26.17 1.23 -8.26
C ARG A 244 -26.00 2.17 -7.07
N SER A 245 -24.84 2.77 -6.98
CA SER A 245 -24.56 3.89 -6.06
C SER A 245 -24.43 5.17 -6.89
N LEU A 246 -25.33 6.13 -6.69
CA LEU A 246 -25.37 7.39 -7.42
C LEU A 246 -25.64 8.55 -6.44
N ASP A 247 -24.86 9.62 -6.54
CA ASP A 247 -25.02 10.86 -5.77
C ASP A 247 -25.32 10.64 -4.27
N GLY A 248 -24.53 9.81 -3.61
CA GLY A 248 -24.68 9.50 -2.20
C GLY A 248 -25.77 8.47 -1.88
N SER A 249 -26.50 8.00 -2.89
CA SER A 249 -27.62 7.07 -2.72
C SER A 249 -27.35 5.72 -3.35
N GLY A 250 -27.78 4.66 -2.68
CA GLY A 250 -28.02 3.35 -3.28
C GLY A 250 -29.39 3.37 -3.96
N VAL A 251 -29.43 3.06 -5.26
CA VAL A 251 -30.63 3.20 -6.09
C VAL A 251 -31.08 1.88 -6.69
N ALA A 252 -32.41 1.73 -6.85
CA ALA A 252 -33.02 0.73 -7.72
C ALA A 252 -33.20 1.30 -9.11
N LEU A 253 -33.07 0.43 -10.12
CA LEU A 253 -33.22 0.79 -11.53
C LEU A 253 -34.57 0.31 -12.06
N PHE A 254 -35.14 1.08 -12.98
CA PHE A 254 -36.43 0.84 -13.60
C PHE A 254 -36.35 1.01 -15.13
N LEU A 255 -37.16 0.23 -15.83
CA LEU A 255 -37.26 0.30 -17.29
C LEU A 255 -38.20 1.44 -17.77
N ASP A 256 -38.89 2.10 -16.84
CA ASP A 256 -39.83 3.18 -17.17
C ASP A 256 -39.70 4.35 -16.18
N SER A 257 -39.98 5.57 -16.63
CA SER A 257 -39.91 6.81 -15.88
C SER A 257 -40.98 6.96 -14.78
N SER A 258 -41.95 6.06 -14.71
CA SER A 258 -42.99 6.03 -13.67
C SER A 258 -42.67 5.06 -12.54
N PHE A 259 -41.46 4.45 -12.55
CA PHE A 259 -40.96 3.50 -11.57
C PHE A 259 -41.87 2.30 -11.29
N LYS A 260 -42.51 1.76 -12.35
CA LYS A 260 -43.43 0.63 -12.22
C LYS A 260 -42.83 -0.71 -12.65
N VAL A 261 -41.88 -0.67 -13.58
CA VAL A 261 -41.26 -1.87 -14.13
C VAL A 261 -39.81 -1.92 -13.65
N PRO A 262 -39.49 -2.68 -12.57
CA PRO A 262 -38.13 -2.78 -12.06
C PRO A 262 -37.21 -3.45 -13.08
N TYR A 263 -35.99 -2.98 -13.17
CA TYR A 263 -34.88 -3.66 -13.81
C TYR A 263 -34.29 -4.69 -12.84
N LEU A 264 -34.30 -5.96 -13.21
CA LEU A 264 -33.85 -7.07 -12.35
C LEU A 264 -32.68 -7.87 -12.97
N GLY A 265 -31.86 -7.20 -13.82
CA GLY A 265 -30.67 -7.82 -14.41
C GLY A 265 -30.92 -8.37 -15.83
N GLU A 266 -31.94 -7.86 -16.53
CA GLU A 266 -32.10 -8.16 -17.95
C GLU A 266 -30.96 -7.58 -18.78
N ASN A 267 -30.64 -8.19 -19.92
CA ASN A 267 -29.62 -7.69 -20.83
C ASN A 267 -29.92 -6.25 -21.26
N ILE A 268 -28.96 -5.36 -21.01
CA ILE A 268 -29.01 -3.98 -21.49
C ILE A 268 -28.64 -3.92 -22.96
N THR A 269 -29.34 -3.08 -23.70
CA THR A 269 -29.12 -2.84 -25.14
C THR A 269 -28.49 -1.48 -25.38
N GLU A 270 -27.77 -1.33 -26.48
CA GLU A 270 -27.17 -0.05 -26.89
C GLU A 270 -28.20 1.09 -26.93
N GLY A 271 -27.87 2.18 -26.21
CA GLY A 271 -28.74 3.35 -26.11
C GLY A 271 -29.98 3.19 -25.22
N GLN A 272 -30.03 2.15 -24.39
CA GLN A 272 -31.14 1.96 -23.45
C GLN A 272 -31.11 3.04 -22.37
N VAL A 273 -32.33 3.46 -21.94
CA VAL A 273 -32.47 4.39 -20.80
C VAL A 273 -33.07 3.63 -19.62
N LEU A 274 -32.42 3.73 -18.47
CA LEU A 274 -32.90 3.27 -17.17
C LEU A 274 -33.19 4.48 -16.29
N TYR A 275 -34.15 4.33 -15.35
CA TYR A 275 -34.55 5.36 -14.40
C TYR A 275 -34.23 4.90 -12.98
N ALA A 276 -33.53 5.73 -12.21
CA ALA A 276 -33.10 5.40 -10.87
C ALA A 276 -34.00 6.01 -9.80
N LYS A 277 -34.33 5.24 -8.77
CA LYS A 277 -35.03 5.69 -7.55
C LYS A 277 -34.21 5.34 -6.31
N PRO A 278 -34.01 6.28 -5.35
CA PRO A 278 -33.25 6.00 -4.14
C PRO A 278 -33.92 4.91 -3.29
N ILE A 279 -33.10 4.00 -2.77
CA ILE A 279 -33.47 3.02 -1.73
C ILE A 279 -32.94 3.51 -0.39
N ILE A 280 -31.62 3.74 -0.35
CA ILE A 280 -30.90 4.18 0.83
C ILE A 280 -30.02 5.37 0.47
N SER A 281 -30.00 6.40 1.30
CA SER A 281 -29.27 7.63 1.05
C SER A 281 -28.40 8.01 2.24
N THR A 282 -27.25 8.62 1.97
CA THR A 282 -26.43 9.28 2.98
C THR A 282 -27.02 10.66 3.27
N LEU A 283 -27.18 11.01 4.55
CA LEU A 283 -27.59 12.34 5.01
C LEU A 283 -26.42 13.15 5.59
N GLY A 284 -25.20 12.58 5.53
CA GLY A 284 -23.98 13.22 6.03
C GLY A 284 -23.58 12.70 7.40
N ALA A 285 -22.63 13.42 8.00
CA ALA A 285 -22.14 13.14 9.33
C ALA A 285 -22.27 14.36 10.24
N MET A 286 -22.42 14.11 11.55
CA MET A 286 -22.49 15.15 12.59
C MET A 286 -21.78 14.68 13.85
N VAL A 287 -21.34 15.64 14.65
CA VAL A 287 -20.79 15.33 15.97
C VAL A 287 -21.90 14.96 16.95
N ARG A 288 -21.66 13.91 17.75
CA ARG A 288 -22.48 13.58 18.92
C ARG A 288 -21.82 14.15 20.16
N ILE A 289 -22.48 15.04 20.83
CA ILE A 289 -21.96 15.78 22.00
C ILE A 289 -22.53 15.24 23.32
N GLU A 290 -23.70 14.58 23.28
CA GLU A 290 -24.37 14.05 24.47
C GLU A 290 -23.96 12.60 24.75
N ASP A 291 -23.88 12.21 26.02
CA ASP A 291 -23.50 10.90 26.58
C ASP A 291 -22.03 10.56 26.29
N TYR A 292 -21.76 9.83 25.20
CA TYR A 292 -20.42 9.56 24.66
C TYR A 292 -20.20 10.43 23.43
N GLN A 293 -19.11 11.19 23.44
CA GLN A 293 -18.74 12.02 22.32
C GLN A 293 -18.33 11.14 21.12
N GLY A 294 -18.63 11.58 19.91
CA GLY A 294 -18.33 10.76 18.74
C GLY A 294 -18.79 11.36 17.43
N LEU A 295 -18.38 10.71 16.37
CA LEU A 295 -18.76 11.00 15.00
C LEU A 295 -19.95 10.13 14.58
N ARG A 296 -21.04 10.76 14.17
CA ARG A 296 -22.30 10.10 13.80
C ARG A 296 -22.55 10.20 12.30
N ALA A 297 -22.53 9.07 11.61
CA ALA A 297 -23.00 8.96 10.23
C ALA A 297 -24.51 8.71 10.21
N ILE A 298 -25.23 9.37 9.31
CA ILE A 298 -26.70 9.36 9.23
C ILE A 298 -27.13 8.88 7.85
N PHE A 299 -28.09 7.96 7.83
CA PHE A 299 -28.68 7.40 6.64
C PHE A 299 -30.19 7.46 6.67
N SER A 300 -30.80 7.52 5.49
CA SER A 300 -32.24 7.40 5.28
C SER A 300 -32.54 6.23 4.36
N LEU A 301 -33.46 5.35 4.75
CA LEU A 301 -34.02 4.29 3.94
C LEU A 301 -35.46 4.67 3.56
N ASP A 302 -35.76 4.63 2.25
CA ASP A 302 -37.10 4.86 1.73
C ASP A 302 -38.06 3.74 2.21
N ALA A 303 -39.17 4.11 2.84
CA ALA A 303 -40.09 3.15 3.47
C ALA A 303 -40.80 2.25 2.46
N GLU A 304 -40.99 2.67 1.20
CA GLU A 304 -41.57 1.84 0.16
C GLU A 304 -40.72 0.60 -0.13
N PHE A 305 -39.41 0.73 -0.03
CA PHE A 305 -38.48 -0.40 -0.22
C PHE A 305 -38.35 -1.27 1.02
N ALA A 306 -38.72 -0.80 2.21
CA ALA A 306 -38.66 -1.58 3.44
C ALA A 306 -39.56 -2.82 3.41
N GLU A 307 -40.57 -2.86 2.54
CA GLU A 307 -41.44 -4.02 2.32
C GLU A 307 -40.94 -4.96 1.22
N GLY A 308 -39.82 -4.61 0.55
CA GLY A 308 -39.21 -5.36 -0.56
C GLY A 308 -39.24 -4.62 -1.88
N PHE A 309 -38.61 -5.18 -2.90
CA PHE A 309 -38.49 -4.58 -4.23
C PHE A 309 -38.51 -5.66 -5.32
N GLY A 310 -39.40 -5.53 -6.30
CA GLY A 310 -39.40 -6.41 -7.47
C GLY A 310 -39.50 -7.91 -7.19
N GLY A 311 -40.07 -8.30 -6.05
CA GLY A 311 -40.14 -9.70 -5.59
C GLY A 311 -38.94 -10.12 -4.74
N LEU A 312 -38.04 -9.20 -4.39
CA LEU A 312 -36.95 -9.38 -3.43
C LEU A 312 -37.45 -9.00 -2.02
N GLU A 313 -37.07 -9.77 -1.02
CA GLU A 313 -37.41 -9.52 0.38
C GLU A 313 -36.23 -8.89 1.12
N ILE A 314 -36.47 -7.92 2.02
CA ILE A 314 -35.39 -7.36 2.87
C ILE A 314 -34.92 -8.42 3.87
N LYS A 315 -33.62 -8.63 3.88
CA LYS A 315 -32.92 -9.43 4.90
C LYS A 315 -32.37 -8.55 6.02
N GLU A 316 -31.66 -7.51 5.65
CA GLU A 316 -30.87 -6.72 6.58
C GLU A 316 -30.54 -5.35 6.00
N TYR A 317 -30.38 -4.34 6.84
CA TYR A 317 -29.73 -3.08 6.49
C TYR A 317 -28.98 -2.48 7.68
N GLY A 318 -28.03 -1.60 7.37
CA GLY A 318 -27.18 -0.98 8.35
C GLY A 318 -26.10 -0.09 7.74
N CYS A 319 -25.00 0.03 8.47
CA CYS A 319 -23.85 0.81 8.10
C CYS A 319 -22.57 -0.01 8.23
N LEU A 320 -21.73 0.07 7.24
CA LEU A 320 -20.34 -0.34 7.27
C LEU A 320 -19.49 0.85 7.68
N ALA A 321 -18.48 0.64 8.52
CA ALA A 321 -17.54 1.67 8.91
C ALA A 321 -16.13 1.09 9.03
N LYS A 322 -15.13 1.89 8.64
CA LYS A 322 -13.72 1.58 8.78
C LYS A 322 -12.95 2.88 8.96
N THR A 323 -11.82 2.84 9.68
CA THR A 323 -10.83 3.91 9.59
C THR A 323 -10.28 3.90 8.16
N LYS A 324 -10.23 5.06 7.51
CA LYS A 324 -9.63 5.19 6.20
C LYS A 324 -8.15 4.88 6.34
N GLY A 325 -7.73 3.77 5.74
CA GLY A 325 -6.33 3.51 5.50
C GLY A 325 -5.82 4.38 4.34
N PHE A 326 -4.53 4.37 4.10
CA PHE A 326 -3.91 5.08 2.97
C PHE A 326 -4.51 4.69 1.61
N LEU A 327 -5.05 3.49 1.50
CA LEU A 327 -5.72 3.00 0.29
C LEU A 327 -7.21 3.30 0.36
N ASP A 328 -7.69 4.15 -0.54
CA ASP A 328 -9.10 4.26 -0.85
C ASP A 328 -9.59 2.92 -1.43
N ARG A 329 -10.25 2.14 -0.61
CA ARG A 329 -10.92 0.93 -1.02
C ARG A 329 -12.39 1.09 -0.71
N ASP A 330 -13.19 0.80 -1.70
CA ASP A 330 -14.61 0.60 -1.44
C ASP A 330 -14.77 -0.42 -0.31
N ILE A 331 -15.55 -0.08 0.71
CA ILE A 331 -15.88 -0.99 1.79
C ILE A 331 -17.13 -1.81 1.46
N TYR A 332 -17.06 -3.13 1.74
CA TYR A 332 -18.13 -4.06 1.39
C TYR A 332 -18.62 -4.88 2.56
N TYR A 333 -19.86 -5.32 2.49
CA TYR A 333 -20.42 -6.25 3.44
C TYR A 333 -19.66 -7.58 3.46
N GLY A 334 -19.26 -7.98 4.66
CA GLY A 334 -18.50 -9.22 4.85
C GLY A 334 -16.98 -9.08 4.60
N GLN A 335 -16.49 -7.88 4.32
CA GLN A 335 -15.06 -7.60 4.25
C GLN A 335 -14.51 -7.50 5.68
N GLU A 336 -13.31 -8.03 5.88
CA GLU A 336 -12.60 -7.97 7.15
C GLU A 336 -12.17 -6.55 7.53
N GLY A 337 -11.92 -6.35 8.83
CA GLY A 337 -11.56 -5.04 9.37
C GLY A 337 -12.66 -3.98 9.25
N ILE A 338 -13.85 -4.37 8.77
CA ILE A 338 -15.00 -3.47 8.64
C ILE A 338 -15.97 -3.70 9.79
N TYR A 339 -16.26 -2.63 10.50
CA TYR A 339 -17.33 -2.63 11.49
C TYR A 339 -18.67 -2.65 10.76
N ASN A 340 -19.42 -3.75 10.92
CA ASN A 340 -20.77 -3.89 10.39
C ASN A 340 -21.79 -3.65 11.52
N VAL A 341 -22.44 -2.50 11.49
CA VAL A 341 -23.49 -2.16 12.44
C VAL A 341 -24.86 -2.35 11.79
N LYS A 342 -25.48 -3.46 12.13
CA LYS A 342 -26.83 -3.79 11.71
C LYS A 342 -27.84 -2.91 12.45
N VAL A 343 -28.76 -2.34 11.70
CA VAL A 343 -29.91 -1.58 12.25
C VAL A 343 -31.17 -2.40 12.19
N TYR A 344 -31.33 -3.17 11.11
CA TYR A 344 -32.44 -4.11 10.98
C TYR A 344 -31.89 -5.46 10.50
N SER A 345 -32.36 -6.52 11.12
CA SER A 345 -31.96 -7.89 10.74
C SER A 345 -33.04 -8.88 11.22
N GLU A 346 -33.32 -9.90 10.43
CA GLU A 346 -34.26 -10.98 10.75
C GLU A 346 -35.65 -10.50 11.20
N GLY A 347 -36.18 -9.48 10.53
CA GLY A 347 -37.54 -8.97 10.78
C GLY A 347 -37.68 -8.02 11.98
N LYS A 348 -36.59 -7.53 12.57
CA LYS A 348 -36.60 -6.64 13.74
C LYS A 348 -35.50 -5.58 13.72
N PHE A 349 -35.79 -4.46 14.41
CA PHE A 349 -34.75 -3.48 14.69
C PHE A 349 -33.81 -3.98 15.80
N VAL A 350 -32.50 -3.93 15.50
CA VAL A 350 -31.42 -4.33 16.41
C VAL A 350 -30.46 -3.18 16.71
N GLY A 351 -30.45 -2.14 15.88
CA GLY A 351 -29.64 -0.92 16.03
C GLY A 351 -30.46 0.34 16.30
N LYS A 352 -29.78 1.50 16.28
CA LYS A 352 -30.41 2.78 16.63
C LYS A 352 -31.11 3.42 15.44
N VAL A 353 -32.41 3.58 15.54
CA VAL A 353 -33.24 4.37 14.64
C VAL A 353 -33.43 5.76 15.26
N LEU A 354 -33.24 6.82 14.47
CA LEU A 354 -33.47 8.21 14.88
C LEU A 354 -34.94 8.59 14.70
N GLU A 355 -35.48 8.27 13.55
CA GLU A 355 -36.83 8.62 13.13
C GLU A 355 -37.41 7.51 12.28
N TYR A 356 -38.69 7.25 12.47
CA TYR A 356 -39.47 6.33 11.67
C TYR A 356 -40.75 7.03 11.25
N THR A 357 -40.89 7.28 9.94
CA THR A 357 -42.08 7.88 9.34
C THR A 357 -42.69 6.93 8.28
N PRO A 358 -43.90 7.19 7.76
CA PRO A 358 -44.44 6.42 6.65
C PRO A 358 -43.59 6.49 5.36
N ASP A 359 -42.77 7.52 5.21
CA ASP A 359 -42.02 7.78 4.01
C ASP A 359 -40.53 7.33 4.10
N GLU A 360 -39.98 7.35 5.32
CA GLU A 360 -38.53 7.03 5.50
C GLU A 360 -38.21 6.50 6.90
N VAL A 361 -37.13 5.76 6.98
CA VAL A 361 -36.47 5.32 8.23
C VAL A 361 -35.09 5.96 8.32
N LYS A 362 -34.89 6.89 9.25
CA LYS A 362 -33.58 7.47 9.53
C LYS A 362 -32.85 6.67 10.60
N PHE A 363 -31.65 6.27 10.35
CA PHE A 363 -30.82 5.52 11.28
C PHE A 363 -29.37 6.01 11.30
N VAL A 364 -28.64 5.61 12.33
CA VAL A 364 -27.28 6.10 12.56
C VAL A 364 -26.32 5.00 12.97
N TYR A 365 -25.08 5.22 12.58
CA TYR A 365 -23.90 4.68 13.20
C TYR A 365 -23.17 5.78 13.98
N THR A 366 -22.60 5.46 15.16
CA THR A 366 -21.78 6.42 15.92
C THR A 366 -20.44 5.76 16.24
N ALA A 367 -19.37 6.31 15.68
CA ALA A 367 -18.01 6.00 16.08
C ALA A 367 -17.71 6.77 17.40
N VAL A 368 -17.03 6.11 18.32
CA VAL A 368 -16.61 6.64 19.63
C VAL A 368 -15.15 6.23 19.87
N GLY A 369 -14.52 6.77 20.92
CA GLY A 369 -13.12 6.45 21.23
C GLY A 369 -12.16 7.56 20.79
N PHE A 370 -12.69 8.77 20.66
CA PHE A 370 -11.88 9.96 20.34
C PHE A 370 -11.25 10.61 21.58
N GLU A 371 -11.49 10.07 22.77
CA GLU A 371 -11.00 10.59 24.04
C GLU A 371 -9.87 9.69 24.57
N ASP A 372 -8.90 10.33 25.21
CA ASP A 372 -7.86 9.64 25.98
C ASP A 372 -8.39 9.14 27.34
N ASP A 373 -7.52 8.50 28.14
CA ASP A 373 -7.87 7.99 29.46
C ASP A 373 -8.25 9.10 30.47
N GLU A 374 -7.94 10.35 30.18
CA GLU A 374 -8.29 11.52 30.97
C GLU A 374 -9.62 12.17 30.52
N GLY A 375 -10.22 11.67 29.45
CA GLY A 375 -11.46 12.19 28.84
C GLY A 375 -11.24 13.44 27.98
N LYS A 376 -10.00 13.67 27.53
CA LYS A 376 -9.68 14.71 26.56
C LYS A 376 -9.72 14.16 25.16
N ILE A 377 -10.09 15.00 24.18
CA ILE A 377 -10.02 14.61 22.77
C ILE A 377 -8.55 14.31 22.40
N ASN A 378 -8.32 13.09 21.95
CA ASN A 378 -7.09 12.71 21.30
C ASN A 378 -7.16 13.17 19.85
N ILE A 379 -6.29 14.11 19.49
CA ILE A 379 -6.32 14.74 18.17
C ILE A 379 -6.02 13.75 17.06
N SER A 380 -5.07 12.85 17.22
CA SER A 380 -4.75 11.81 16.24
C SER A 380 -5.95 10.91 15.93
N ASN A 381 -6.83 10.66 16.90
CA ASN A 381 -8.07 9.93 16.67
C ASN A 381 -9.16 10.81 16.06
N ALA A 382 -9.22 12.09 16.43
CA ALA A 382 -10.24 13.03 15.96
C ALA A 382 -10.10 13.36 14.47
N GLU A 383 -8.88 13.30 13.95
CA GLU A 383 -8.52 13.58 12.56
C GLU A 383 -8.49 12.36 11.66
N LYS A 384 -8.55 11.16 12.25
CA LYS A 384 -8.65 9.95 11.45
C LYS A 384 -9.93 10.00 10.63
N ASP A 385 -9.75 10.01 9.33
CA ASP A 385 -10.84 9.81 8.40
C ASP A 385 -11.51 8.46 8.67
N LEU A 386 -12.82 8.47 8.83
CA LEU A 386 -13.64 7.28 8.86
C LEU A 386 -14.45 7.18 7.58
N ILE A 387 -14.40 6.02 6.95
CA ILE A 387 -15.26 5.69 5.82
C ILE A 387 -16.54 5.09 6.36
N PHE A 388 -17.68 5.61 5.89
CA PHE A 388 -19.01 5.08 6.18
C PHE A 388 -19.74 4.75 4.90
N ARG A 389 -20.43 3.61 4.87
CA ARG A 389 -21.24 3.19 3.74
C ARG A 389 -22.54 2.55 4.21
N GLY A 390 -23.67 3.08 3.81
CA GLY A 390 -24.96 2.47 4.06
C GLY A 390 -25.19 1.26 3.13
N TYR A 391 -25.86 0.23 3.63
CA TYR A 391 -26.21 -0.93 2.83
C TYR A 391 -27.59 -1.47 3.14
N VAL A 392 -28.21 -2.10 2.15
CA VAL A 392 -29.44 -2.90 2.26
C VAL A 392 -29.22 -4.22 1.53
N ILE A 393 -29.55 -5.33 2.18
CA ILE A 393 -29.50 -6.68 1.61
C ILE A 393 -30.92 -7.15 1.33
N PHE A 394 -31.16 -7.54 0.08
CA PHE A 394 -32.35 -8.20 -0.36
C PHE A 394 -32.06 -9.67 -0.66
N ILE A 395 -33.06 -10.54 -0.52
CA ILE A 395 -32.99 -11.96 -0.88
C ILE A 395 -34.04 -12.25 -1.94
N ASP A 396 -33.67 -12.94 -3.00
CA ASP A 396 -34.57 -13.46 -4.01
C ASP A 396 -35.21 -14.79 -3.61
N SER A 397 -36.20 -15.25 -4.39
CA SER A 397 -36.89 -16.52 -4.16
C SER A 397 -35.99 -17.75 -4.22
N LYS A 398 -34.73 -17.64 -4.70
CA LYS A 398 -33.75 -18.71 -4.75
C LYS A 398 -32.76 -18.64 -3.55
N GLY A 399 -32.92 -17.63 -2.69
CA GLY A 399 -32.04 -17.39 -1.57
C GLY A 399 -30.74 -16.67 -1.95
N GLN A 400 -30.66 -16.08 -3.15
CA GLN A 400 -29.53 -15.26 -3.57
C GLN A 400 -29.65 -13.87 -2.96
N GLU A 401 -28.51 -13.36 -2.45
CA GLU A 401 -28.41 -12.03 -1.87
C GLU A 401 -28.08 -10.99 -2.93
N HIS A 402 -28.77 -9.86 -2.88
CA HIS A 402 -28.54 -8.68 -3.71
C HIS A 402 -28.32 -7.50 -2.77
N ILE A 403 -27.15 -6.87 -2.84
CA ILE A 403 -26.77 -5.81 -1.92
C ILE A 403 -26.83 -4.46 -2.63
N CYS A 404 -27.54 -3.52 -2.05
CA CYS A 404 -27.58 -2.12 -2.46
C CYS A 404 -26.71 -1.30 -1.50
N TYR A 405 -25.81 -0.49 -2.03
CA TYR A 405 -24.94 0.38 -1.25
C TYR A 405 -25.16 1.85 -1.59
N THR A 406 -24.95 2.72 -0.59
CA THR A 406 -24.72 4.15 -0.87
C THR A 406 -23.32 4.35 -1.46
N ASN A 407 -23.01 5.56 -1.92
CA ASN A 407 -21.62 5.98 -2.03
C ASN A 407 -20.98 5.98 -0.63
N GLU A 408 -19.69 5.94 -0.60
CA GLU A 408 -18.93 6.12 0.63
C GLU A 408 -19.01 7.57 1.09
N MET A 409 -19.06 7.77 2.39
CA MET A 409 -18.85 9.06 3.04
C MET A 409 -17.56 8.99 3.81
N ILE A 410 -16.70 9.97 3.66
CA ILE A 410 -15.47 10.10 4.42
C ILE A 410 -15.61 11.33 5.30
N TYR A 411 -15.44 11.15 6.60
CA TYR A 411 -15.48 12.22 7.59
C TYR A 411 -14.58 11.91 8.77
N ASP A 412 -13.88 12.92 9.23
CA ASP A 412 -13.25 13.00 10.54
C ASP A 412 -14.14 13.78 11.54
N LEU A 413 -13.78 13.71 12.82
CA LEU A 413 -14.52 14.41 13.86
C LEU A 413 -14.41 15.94 13.72
N VAL A 414 -13.25 16.44 13.29
CA VAL A 414 -12.99 17.88 13.13
C VAL A 414 -13.87 18.47 12.05
N THR A 415 -13.93 17.83 10.87
CA THR A 415 -14.81 18.24 9.75
C THR A 415 -16.28 18.21 10.17
N ALA A 416 -16.70 17.20 10.95
CA ALA A 416 -18.05 17.14 11.47
C ALA A 416 -18.35 18.29 12.45
N CYS A 417 -17.38 18.67 13.29
CA CYS A 417 -17.48 19.82 14.17
C CYS A 417 -17.61 21.13 13.40
N GLN A 418 -16.81 21.34 12.35
CA GLN A 418 -16.89 22.53 11.48
C GLN A 418 -18.29 22.69 10.87
N LYS A 419 -18.86 21.60 10.34
CA LYS A 419 -20.23 21.60 9.79
C LYS A 419 -21.28 21.85 10.85
N THR A 420 -21.09 21.30 12.05
CA THR A 420 -22.02 21.46 13.18
C THR A 420 -22.07 22.93 13.65
N ILE A 421 -20.90 23.58 13.81
CA ILE A 421 -20.86 24.99 14.23
C ILE A 421 -21.40 25.95 13.15
N ALA A 422 -21.16 25.62 11.87
CA ALA A 422 -21.71 26.39 10.76
C ALA A 422 -23.25 26.34 10.77
N ALA A 423 -23.84 25.16 10.96
CA ALA A 423 -25.27 24.99 11.05
C ALA A 423 -25.87 25.66 12.31
N ASP A 424 -25.16 25.64 13.46
CA ASP A 424 -25.62 26.30 14.69
C ASP A 424 -25.60 27.84 14.57
N SER A 425 -24.65 28.40 13.80
CA SER A 425 -24.58 29.84 13.55
C SER A 425 -25.87 30.39 12.95
N GLU A 426 -26.62 29.55 12.23
CA GLU A 426 -27.88 29.91 11.61
C GLU A 426 -29.09 29.63 12.55
N ASN A 427 -29.00 28.64 13.43
CA ASN A 427 -30.11 28.07 14.17
C ASN A 427 -30.03 28.28 15.70
N SER A 428 -28.85 28.50 16.27
CA SER A 428 -28.59 28.74 17.70
C SER A 428 -29.17 27.67 18.62
N VAL A 429 -28.92 26.40 18.31
CA VAL A 429 -29.48 25.22 19.01
C VAL A 429 -28.54 24.68 20.10
N LEU A 430 -27.24 24.90 19.95
CA LEU A 430 -26.20 24.37 20.84
C LEU A 430 -26.13 25.19 22.15
N THR A 431 -25.86 24.50 23.26
CA THR A 431 -25.49 25.18 24.53
C THR A 431 -24.07 25.76 24.43
N SER A 432 -23.73 26.68 25.33
CA SER A 432 -22.37 27.25 25.36
C SER A 432 -21.28 26.19 25.55
N GLU A 433 -21.51 25.17 26.39
CA GLU A 433 -20.58 24.07 26.62
C GLU A 433 -20.43 23.21 25.37
N GLN A 434 -21.51 22.98 24.62
CA GLN A 434 -21.45 22.25 23.35
C GLN A 434 -20.73 23.04 22.28
N VAL A 435 -20.95 24.37 22.21
CA VAL A 435 -20.19 25.24 21.30
C VAL A 435 -18.71 25.25 21.65
N ASP A 436 -18.37 25.32 22.93
CA ASP A 436 -16.95 25.30 23.38
C ASP A 436 -16.27 23.97 23.01
N PHE A 437 -16.96 22.84 23.20
CA PHE A 437 -16.45 21.54 22.76
C PHE A 437 -16.20 21.48 21.24
N VAL A 438 -17.19 21.86 20.44
CA VAL A 438 -17.09 21.83 18.98
C VAL A 438 -15.97 22.75 18.47
N ARG A 439 -15.84 23.94 19.05
CA ARG A 439 -14.76 24.87 18.73
C ARG A 439 -13.38 24.33 19.12
N ASN A 440 -13.29 23.71 20.30
CA ASN A 440 -12.03 23.11 20.72
C ASN A 440 -11.56 22.04 19.73
N CYS A 441 -12.46 21.18 19.24
CA CYS A 441 -12.13 20.20 18.20
C CYS A 441 -11.70 20.88 16.89
N ILE A 442 -12.38 21.98 16.47
CA ILE A 442 -12.02 22.73 15.27
C ILE A 442 -10.65 23.39 15.42
N ASP A 443 -10.42 24.04 16.58
CA ASP A 443 -9.15 24.73 16.84
C ASP A 443 -7.98 23.73 16.87
N MET A 444 -8.19 22.55 17.43
CA MET A 444 -7.24 21.46 17.38
C MET A 444 -7.00 20.97 15.95
N GLY A 445 -8.06 20.75 15.16
CA GLY A 445 -7.96 20.29 13.79
C GLY A 445 -7.49 21.33 12.79
N ALA A 446 -7.78 22.60 13.01
CA ALA A 446 -7.24 23.69 12.18
C ALA A 446 -5.70 23.76 12.25
N VAL A 447 -5.12 23.17 13.29
CA VAL A 447 -3.67 22.98 13.42
C VAL A 447 -3.20 21.67 12.76
N SER A 448 -4.09 20.66 12.55
CA SER A 448 -3.71 19.33 12.03
C SER A 448 -3.63 19.21 10.52
N ASN A 449 -4.33 20.00 9.77
CA ASN A 449 -4.15 20.10 8.31
C ASN A 449 -2.84 20.83 7.96
N TYR A 450 -1.86 20.77 8.87
CA TYR A 450 -0.62 21.49 8.75
C TYR A 450 0.43 20.58 8.12
N ILE A 451 0.87 20.95 6.94
CA ILE A 451 2.07 20.42 6.30
C ILE A 451 3.27 21.03 7.03
N TYR A 452 4.25 20.21 7.45
CA TYR A 452 5.49 20.73 8.03
C TYR A 452 6.12 21.73 7.09
N THR A 453 6.57 22.89 7.59
CA THR A 453 7.54 23.67 6.85
C THR A 453 8.90 23.00 6.89
N LYS A 454 9.83 23.42 6.04
CA LYS A 454 11.22 22.95 6.09
C LYS A 454 11.82 23.12 7.49
N GLU A 455 11.62 24.27 8.11
CA GLU A 455 12.14 24.58 9.45
C GLU A 455 11.56 23.64 10.51
N GLU A 456 10.27 23.39 10.45
CA GLU A 456 9.59 22.51 11.42
C GLU A 456 10.00 21.06 11.25
N ALA A 457 10.16 20.59 10.01
CA ALA A 457 10.67 19.26 9.74
C ALA A 457 12.12 19.11 10.25
N LEU A 458 12.96 20.13 10.06
CA LEU A 458 14.32 20.15 10.59
C LEU A 458 14.37 20.19 12.12
N GLU A 459 13.48 20.96 12.76
CA GLU A 459 13.39 20.99 14.22
C GLU A 459 12.93 19.64 14.78
N LEU A 460 11.96 18.97 14.13
CA LEU A 460 11.50 17.63 14.49
C LEU A 460 12.65 16.61 14.38
N LEU A 461 13.35 16.58 13.26
CA LEU A 461 14.48 15.67 13.05
C LEU A 461 15.63 15.94 14.03
N ALA A 462 15.88 17.21 14.38
CA ALA A 462 16.86 17.58 15.39
C ALA A 462 16.42 17.17 16.81
N GLU A 463 15.14 17.20 17.11
CA GLU A 463 14.57 16.72 18.37
C GLU A 463 14.76 15.21 18.51
N VAL A 464 14.39 14.43 17.50
CA VAL A 464 14.61 12.98 17.46
C VAL A 464 16.12 12.66 17.58
N TYR A 465 16.99 13.42 16.90
CA TYR A 465 18.45 13.26 17.02
C TYR A 465 18.97 13.44 18.45
N ASN A 466 18.39 14.39 19.20
CA ASN A 466 18.79 14.68 20.56
C ASN A 466 18.08 13.81 21.60
N ASP A 467 17.08 13.06 21.20
CA ASP A 467 16.41 12.08 22.05
C ASP A 467 17.31 10.84 22.22
N GLU A 468 17.54 10.45 23.49
CA GLU A 468 18.43 9.31 23.81
C GLU A 468 17.71 7.95 23.60
N GLU A 469 16.38 7.95 23.51
CA GLU A 469 15.55 6.74 23.49
C GLU A 469 14.98 6.44 22.10
N HIS A 470 14.55 7.47 21.34
CA HIS A 470 13.78 7.29 20.11
C HIS A 470 14.56 7.50 18.80
N TYR A 471 14.07 6.91 17.70
CA TYR A 471 14.55 7.09 16.33
C TYR A 471 13.41 6.82 15.34
N ILE A 472 13.60 7.17 14.09
CA ILE A 472 12.62 6.94 13.00
C ILE A 472 13.07 5.73 12.18
N PRO A 473 12.34 4.60 12.17
CA PRO A 473 12.51 3.56 11.17
C PRO A 473 11.98 4.05 9.81
N ALA A 474 12.77 3.88 8.76
CA ALA A 474 12.48 4.40 7.44
C ALA A 474 12.71 3.35 6.34
N GLN A 475 12.04 3.50 5.20
CA GLN A 475 12.11 2.54 4.11
C GLN A 475 12.32 3.21 2.75
N HIS A 476 13.33 2.76 2.00
CA HIS A 476 13.49 3.08 0.58
C HIS A 476 12.62 2.17 -0.28
N LEU A 477 11.92 2.75 -1.23
CA LEU A 477 10.98 2.06 -2.12
C LEU A 477 11.49 2.12 -3.56
N ASP A 478 11.45 0.99 -4.25
CA ASP A 478 11.64 0.98 -5.70
C ASP A 478 10.49 1.76 -6.33
N ALA A 479 10.79 2.85 -7.04
CA ALA A 479 9.78 3.75 -7.58
C ALA A 479 9.01 3.08 -8.73
N GLY A 480 7.95 2.40 -8.40
CA GLY A 480 6.90 1.99 -9.31
C GLY A 480 5.62 2.75 -8.98
N ARG A 481 4.71 2.88 -9.93
CA ARG A 481 3.46 3.67 -9.82
C ARG A 481 2.60 3.35 -8.59
N ASN A 482 2.78 2.18 -8.00
CA ASN A 482 2.04 1.73 -6.83
C ASN A 482 2.96 1.34 -5.66
N SER A 483 4.26 1.59 -5.74
CA SER A 483 5.22 1.12 -4.73
C SER A 483 4.91 1.66 -3.34
N LEU A 484 4.64 2.96 -3.23
CA LEU A 484 4.27 3.59 -1.96
C LEU A 484 3.00 2.99 -1.37
N VAL A 485 1.93 2.98 -2.17
CA VAL A 485 0.62 2.46 -1.75
C VAL A 485 0.71 1.00 -1.32
N ASN A 486 1.40 0.17 -2.12
CA ASN A 486 1.57 -1.25 -1.81
C ASN A 486 2.39 -1.45 -0.52
N TYR A 487 3.46 -0.67 -0.35
CA TYR A 487 4.31 -0.80 0.84
C TYR A 487 3.58 -0.35 2.11
N LEU A 488 2.86 0.77 2.07
CA LEU A 488 2.08 1.24 3.22
C LEU A 488 0.98 0.25 3.59
N GLU A 489 0.35 -0.39 2.60
CA GLU A 489 -0.59 -1.49 2.86
C GLU A 489 0.08 -2.66 3.60
N ILE A 490 1.28 -3.04 3.18
CA ILE A 490 2.06 -4.10 3.84
C ILE A 490 2.44 -3.68 5.26
N ALA A 491 2.93 -2.47 5.44
CA ALA A 491 3.32 -1.94 6.74
C ALA A 491 2.12 -1.93 7.71
N GLU A 492 0.97 -1.41 7.28
CA GLU A 492 -0.26 -1.39 8.09
C GLU A 492 -0.71 -2.79 8.49
N ILE A 493 -0.63 -3.76 7.58
CA ILE A 493 -1.04 -5.15 7.86
C ILE A 493 -0.06 -5.85 8.79
N GLU A 494 1.24 -5.71 8.56
CA GLU A 494 2.28 -6.44 9.31
C GLU A 494 2.59 -5.82 10.67
N SER A 495 2.59 -4.49 10.75
CA SER A 495 2.94 -3.79 11.99
C SER A 495 1.79 -3.02 12.64
N GLY A 496 0.65 -2.89 11.99
CA GLY A 496 -0.48 -2.11 12.50
C GLY A 496 -0.25 -0.59 12.48
N THR A 497 0.86 -0.14 11.88
CA THR A 497 1.22 1.28 11.79
C THR A 497 1.94 1.59 10.47
N LEU A 498 2.29 2.86 10.24
CA LEU A 498 2.95 3.33 9.02
C LEU A 498 4.33 3.93 9.37
N PRO A 499 5.34 3.74 8.50
CA PRO A 499 6.64 4.39 8.69
C PRO A 499 6.48 5.90 8.63
N ALA A 500 7.28 6.61 9.42
CA ALA A 500 7.28 8.06 9.45
C ALA A 500 8.08 8.69 8.29
N LEU A 501 8.98 7.93 7.67
CA LEU A 501 9.80 8.38 6.54
C LEU A 501 9.88 7.29 5.48
N VAL A 502 9.61 7.66 4.23
CA VAL A 502 9.85 6.83 3.05
C VAL A 502 10.81 7.53 2.09
N SER A 503 11.52 6.75 1.28
CA SER A 503 12.47 7.27 0.31
C SER A 503 12.27 6.67 -1.08
N PHE A 504 12.63 7.43 -2.12
CA PHE A 504 12.58 7.04 -3.52
C PHE A 504 13.87 7.41 -4.23
N ASP A 505 14.10 6.84 -5.42
CA ASP A 505 15.19 7.24 -6.30
C ASP A 505 14.66 7.76 -7.64
N PHE A 506 15.19 8.89 -8.09
CA PHE A 506 14.74 9.51 -9.34
C PHE A 506 15.06 8.69 -10.58
N ILE A 507 16.03 7.77 -10.55
CA ILE A 507 16.33 6.92 -11.71
C ILE A 507 15.09 6.15 -12.20
N ASN A 508 14.16 5.87 -11.32
CA ASN A 508 12.94 5.13 -11.60
C ASN A 508 11.75 6.03 -12.00
N LEU A 509 11.91 7.36 -11.89
CA LEU A 509 10.90 8.37 -12.22
C LEU A 509 11.24 9.15 -13.50
N ILE A 510 12.38 8.88 -14.11
CA ILE A 510 12.86 9.58 -15.28
C ILE A 510 12.90 8.64 -16.49
N PRO A 511 12.38 9.06 -17.68
CA PRO A 511 11.67 10.32 -17.92
C PRO A 511 10.29 10.35 -17.25
N TYR A 512 9.92 11.50 -16.70
CA TYR A 512 8.61 11.72 -16.08
C TYR A 512 7.49 11.61 -17.13
N GLU A 513 6.56 10.68 -16.91
CA GLU A 513 5.44 10.40 -17.81
C GLU A 513 4.10 10.70 -17.13
N GLU A 514 3.03 10.92 -17.91
CA GLU A 514 1.65 11.16 -17.43
C GLU A 514 1.17 10.13 -16.39
N ASN A 515 1.73 8.93 -16.41
CA ASN A 515 1.37 7.88 -15.43
C ASN A 515 2.08 8.02 -14.07
N ASP A 516 3.10 8.86 -13.97
CA ASP A 516 3.83 9.09 -12.72
C ASP A 516 3.13 10.12 -11.83
N GLU A 517 2.17 10.87 -12.39
CA GLU A 517 1.28 11.77 -11.63
C GLU A 517 0.60 11.07 -10.44
N ARG A 518 0.27 9.78 -10.57
CA ARG A 518 -0.34 9.01 -9.49
C ARG A 518 0.61 8.76 -8.32
N LEU A 519 1.90 8.49 -8.60
CA LEU A 519 2.89 8.32 -7.54
C LEU A 519 3.12 9.66 -6.83
N ILE A 520 3.23 10.75 -7.59
CA ILE A 520 3.38 12.09 -7.02
C ILE A 520 2.18 12.46 -6.16
N GLN A 521 0.95 12.16 -6.61
CA GLN A 521 -0.23 12.36 -5.78
C GLN A 521 -0.20 11.51 -4.50
N SER A 522 0.19 10.23 -4.60
CA SER A 522 0.33 9.37 -3.41
C SER A 522 1.40 9.88 -2.44
N ILE A 523 2.48 10.47 -2.97
CA ILE A 523 3.53 11.11 -2.15
C ILE A 523 2.96 12.34 -1.42
N LYS A 524 2.19 13.17 -2.12
CA LYS A 524 1.50 14.34 -1.51
C LYS A 524 0.55 13.89 -0.41
N ASP A 525 -0.30 12.90 -0.71
CA ASP A 525 -1.25 12.35 0.26
C ASP A 525 -0.52 11.81 1.52
N TYR A 526 0.63 11.15 1.34
CA TYR A 526 1.45 10.64 2.45
C TYR A 526 2.08 11.77 3.29
N ILE A 527 2.57 12.83 2.66
CA ILE A 527 3.10 14.01 3.38
C ILE A 527 1.97 14.69 4.15
N GLU A 528 0.78 14.83 3.56
CA GLU A 528 -0.39 15.41 4.23
C GLU A 528 -0.89 14.59 5.43
N MET A 529 -0.58 13.30 5.47
CA MET A 529 -0.80 12.45 6.64
C MET A 529 0.22 12.70 7.77
N GLY A 530 1.29 13.44 7.51
CA GLY A 530 2.37 13.72 8.46
C GLY A 530 3.66 12.95 8.16
N GLY A 531 3.74 12.24 7.05
CA GLY A 531 4.94 11.50 6.64
C GLY A 531 6.04 12.41 6.10
N LEU A 532 7.28 11.99 6.23
CA LEU A 532 8.45 12.61 5.63
C LEU A 532 8.87 11.84 4.39
N VAL A 533 9.35 12.54 3.37
CA VAL A 533 9.79 11.93 2.11
C VAL A 533 11.22 12.31 1.79
N SER A 534 12.02 11.33 1.40
CA SER A 534 13.38 11.52 0.92
C SER A 534 13.50 11.08 -0.53
N PHE A 535 14.34 11.79 -1.30
CA PHE A 535 14.73 11.39 -2.64
C PHE A 535 16.24 11.27 -2.75
N SER A 536 16.72 10.17 -3.33
CA SER A 536 18.07 10.04 -3.88
C SER A 536 18.04 10.14 -5.39
N TYR A 537 19.19 10.27 -6.01
CA TYR A 537 19.30 10.31 -7.47
C TYR A 537 20.54 9.57 -7.97
N HIS A 538 20.33 8.41 -8.57
CA HIS A 538 21.35 7.71 -9.34
C HIS A 538 21.44 8.34 -10.73
N MET A 539 22.02 9.54 -10.78
CA MET A 539 22.10 10.37 -11.99
C MET A 539 22.86 9.72 -13.12
N GLU A 540 22.36 9.88 -14.33
CA GLU A 540 23.06 9.51 -15.56
C GLU A 540 24.42 10.21 -15.67
N ASN A 541 25.45 9.51 -16.14
CA ASN A 541 26.76 10.10 -16.40
C ASN A 541 26.67 11.11 -17.56
N PRO A 542 26.92 12.39 -17.33
CA PRO A 542 26.74 13.45 -18.34
C PRO A 542 27.69 13.35 -19.53
N THR A 543 28.76 12.54 -19.41
CA THR A 543 29.68 12.28 -20.57
C THR A 543 29.11 11.22 -21.52
N GLY A 544 28.08 10.47 -21.12
CA GLY A 544 27.56 9.31 -21.85
C GLY A 544 28.45 8.07 -21.78
N ASN A 545 29.46 8.08 -20.94
CA ASN A 545 30.38 6.95 -20.71
C ASN A 545 29.79 6.01 -19.63
N TYR A 546 28.79 5.26 -20.01
CA TYR A 546 28.21 4.26 -19.11
C TYR A 546 28.98 2.96 -19.12
N THR A 547 28.85 2.19 -18.05
CA THR A 547 29.21 0.78 -18.04
C THR A 547 27.97 -0.09 -18.21
N ASP A 548 28.16 -1.37 -18.45
CA ASP A 548 27.10 -2.38 -18.46
C ASP A 548 26.41 -2.55 -17.08
N GLN A 549 26.93 -1.89 -16.04
CA GLN A 549 26.38 -1.90 -14.67
C GLN A 549 25.37 -0.78 -14.41
N GLY A 550 25.11 0.13 -15.35
CA GLY A 550 24.08 1.16 -15.24
C GLY A 550 24.51 2.55 -15.67
N LEU A 551 23.52 3.43 -15.85
CA LEU A 551 23.71 4.80 -16.35
C LEU A 551 24.52 5.69 -15.40
N CYS A 552 24.44 5.47 -14.09
CA CYS A 552 25.17 6.20 -13.05
C CYS A 552 26.63 5.75 -12.89
N ARG A 553 27.02 4.68 -13.57
CA ARG A 553 28.36 4.10 -13.51
C ARG A 553 29.28 4.71 -14.58
N GLY A 554 30.56 4.42 -14.44
CA GLY A 554 31.59 4.97 -15.33
C GLY A 554 32.30 6.15 -14.68
N GLU A 555 33.17 6.79 -15.46
CA GLU A 555 34.02 7.87 -14.99
C GLU A 555 33.65 9.19 -15.64
N LEU A 556 33.71 10.29 -14.89
CA LEU A 556 33.60 11.63 -15.45
C LEU A 556 34.89 12.01 -16.19
N GLY A 557 36.03 11.45 -15.78
CA GLY A 557 37.35 11.76 -16.29
C GLY A 557 38.10 12.76 -15.40
N GLY A 558 39.21 13.31 -15.93
CA GLY A 558 40.09 14.19 -15.15
C GLY A 558 39.47 15.51 -14.70
N GLU A 559 40.16 16.23 -13.81
CA GLU A 559 39.70 17.50 -13.20
C GLU A 559 39.13 18.50 -14.19
N ALA A 560 39.65 18.56 -15.41
CA ALA A 560 39.13 19.45 -16.46
C ALA A 560 37.66 19.20 -16.82
N ASN A 561 37.18 17.94 -16.74
CA ASN A 561 35.74 17.62 -16.93
C ASN A 561 34.92 18.06 -15.73
N TRP A 562 35.44 17.90 -14.51
CA TRP A 562 34.78 18.39 -13.30
C TRP A 562 34.63 19.90 -13.30
N GLU A 563 35.68 20.64 -13.71
CA GLU A 563 35.60 22.09 -13.91
C GLU A 563 34.60 22.46 -15.01
N ALA A 564 34.62 21.73 -16.14
CA ALA A 564 33.67 21.97 -17.23
C ALA A 564 32.23 21.67 -16.83
N LEU A 565 31.99 20.69 -15.98
CA LEU A 565 30.67 20.31 -15.49
C LEU A 565 29.95 21.47 -14.78
N VAL A 566 30.69 22.24 -14.00
CA VAL A 566 30.17 23.38 -13.22
C VAL A 566 30.44 24.75 -13.87
N THR A 567 30.97 24.74 -15.10
CA THR A 567 31.23 25.99 -15.83
C THR A 567 30.13 26.29 -16.84
N PRO A 568 29.31 27.32 -16.64
CA PRO A 568 28.21 27.67 -17.55
C PRO A 568 28.65 27.85 -19.01
N GLY A 569 27.88 27.25 -19.93
CA GLY A 569 28.11 27.37 -21.38
C GLY A 569 29.11 26.35 -21.96
N THR A 570 29.62 25.43 -21.17
CA THR A 570 30.30 24.24 -21.71
C THR A 570 29.27 23.18 -22.09
N ALA A 571 29.55 22.37 -23.11
CA ALA A 571 28.63 21.30 -23.53
C ALA A 571 28.37 20.27 -22.42
N LEU A 572 29.34 20.07 -21.52
CA LEU A 572 29.19 19.15 -20.41
C LEU A 572 28.25 19.75 -19.35
N ASN A 573 28.35 21.05 -19.07
CA ASN A 573 27.46 21.76 -18.18
C ASN A 573 26.02 21.80 -18.72
N GLU A 574 25.86 22.09 -20.02
CA GLU A 574 24.54 22.07 -20.65
C GLU A 574 23.87 20.69 -20.51
N ARG A 575 24.61 19.62 -20.78
CA ARG A 575 24.09 18.26 -20.59
C ARG A 575 23.80 17.93 -19.12
N PHE A 576 24.62 18.38 -18.20
CA PHE A 576 24.41 18.17 -16.77
C PHE A 576 23.16 18.89 -16.27
N ASN A 577 22.92 20.10 -16.74
CA ASN A 577 21.70 20.85 -16.41
C ASN A 577 20.44 20.14 -16.95
N GLU A 578 20.49 19.57 -18.17
CA GLU A 578 19.37 18.76 -18.67
C GLU A 578 19.05 17.59 -17.72
N ILE A 579 20.07 16.92 -17.16
CA ILE A 579 19.89 15.82 -16.20
C ILE A 579 19.29 16.34 -14.87
N LEU A 580 19.76 17.49 -14.40
CA LEU A 580 19.23 18.10 -13.18
C LEU A 580 17.78 18.59 -13.37
N ASP A 581 17.45 19.12 -14.55
CA ASP A 581 16.10 19.60 -14.89
C ASP A 581 15.05 18.48 -14.79
N GLU A 582 15.40 17.26 -15.13
CA GLU A 582 14.49 16.12 -15.04
C GLU A 582 14.00 15.90 -13.59
N ALA A 583 14.91 15.96 -12.60
CA ALA A 583 14.54 15.90 -11.19
C ALA A 583 13.89 17.20 -10.69
N ALA A 584 14.39 18.35 -11.19
CA ALA A 584 13.92 19.66 -10.77
C ALA A 584 12.44 19.88 -11.09
N ILE A 585 11.92 19.35 -12.19
CA ILE A 585 10.50 19.45 -12.56
C ILE A 585 9.61 18.85 -11.45
N VAL A 586 9.94 17.65 -10.99
CA VAL A 586 9.17 16.95 -9.94
C VAL A 586 9.34 17.64 -8.58
N LEU A 587 10.59 17.94 -8.20
CA LEU A 587 10.87 18.62 -6.93
C LEU A 587 10.21 20.00 -6.84
N LYS A 588 10.18 20.75 -7.95
CA LYS A 588 9.53 22.05 -7.97
C LYS A 588 8.01 21.98 -7.85
N GLU A 589 7.40 20.93 -8.34
CA GLU A 589 5.96 20.70 -8.12
C GLU A 589 5.66 20.53 -6.63
N LEU A 590 6.46 19.73 -5.91
CA LEU A 590 6.31 19.52 -4.47
C LEU A 590 6.66 20.78 -3.67
N ASP A 591 7.72 21.50 -4.06
CA ASP A 591 8.14 22.76 -3.45
C ASP A 591 7.07 23.87 -3.52
N ARG A 592 6.36 23.98 -4.66
CA ARG A 592 5.28 24.96 -4.83
C ARG A 592 4.11 24.77 -3.87
N GLU A 593 3.88 23.56 -3.44
CA GLU A 593 2.84 23.21 -2.47
C GLU A 593 3.35 23.26 -1.01
N GLY A 594 4.64 23.58 -0.82
CA GLY A 594 5.25 23.78 0.48
C GLY A 594 5.75 22.50 1.15
N TYR A 595 5.80 21.36 0.46
CA TYR A 595 6.22 20.08 1.04
C TYR A 595 7.74 20.03 1.28
N PRO A 596 8.20 19.76 2.53
CA PRO A 596 9.61 19.55 2.81
C PRO A 596 10.07 18.19 2.26
N ILE A 597 11.16 18.20 1.50
CA ILE A 597 11.72 17.02 0.89
C ILE A 597 13.18 16.84 1.32
N LEU A 598 13.50 15.69 1.90
CA LEU A 598 14.88 15.31 2.17
C LEU A 598 15.55 14.96 0.83
N TRP A 599 16.42 15.85 0.36
CA TRP A 599 17.11 15.71 -0.92
C TRP A 599 18.54 15.18 -0.73
N ARG A 600 18.83 13.99 -1.25
CA ARG A 600 20.08 13.27 -1.08
C ARG A 600 20.78 13.03 -2.43
N PRO A 601 21.31 14.09 -3.07
CA PRO A 601 22.09 13.94 -4.28
C PRO A 601 23.49 13.41 -3.98
N LEU A 602 24.18 12.87 -4.99
CA LEU A 602 25.59 12.51 -4.94
C LEU A 602 25.98 11.60 -3.74
N HIS A 603 25.12 10.73 -3.29
CA HIS A 603 25.41 9.80 -2.19
C HIS A 603 26.65 8.93 -2.49
N GLU A 604 27.30 8.42 -1.43
CA GLU A 604 28.49 7.56 -1.51
C GLU A 604 29.67 8.17 -2.31
N MET A 605 29.74 9.50 -2.36
CA MET A 605 30.68 10.26 -3.16
C MET A 605 32.16 10.03 -2.84
N ASN A 606 32.46 9.49 -1.66
CA ASN A 606 33.81 9.19 -1.21
C ASN A 606 34.32 7.81 -1.65
N GLY A 607 33.54 7.10 -2.50
CA GLY A 607 33.88 5.82 -3.10
C GLY A 607 34.50 5.92 -4.49
N ASP A 608 34.37 4.82 -5.28
CA ASP A 608 34.95 4.66 -6.63
C ASP A 608 33.95 4.07 -7.66
N TRP A 609 32.65 3.93 -7.32
CA TRP A 609 31.70 3.17 -8.14
C TRP A 609 30.67 3.99 -8.92
N PHE A 610 30.45 5.25 -8.57
CA PHE A 610 29.60 6.17 -9.34
C PHE A 610 30.46 7.19 -10.10
N TRP A 611 29.92 7.78 -11.17
CA TRP A 611 30.64 8.78 -11.94
C TRP A 611 31.02 10.03 -11.11
N TRP A 612 30.23 10.35 -10.10
CA TRP A 612 30.47 11.47 -9.17
C TRP A 612 31.36 11.09 -7.97
N CYS A 613 31.81 9.85 -7.88
CA CYS A 613 32.75 9.47 -6.82
C CYS A 613 34.10 10.16 -6.98
N THR A 614 34.73 10.48 -5.86
CA THR A 614 35.98 11.21 -5.84
C THR A 614 37.22 10.37 -6.15
N ILE A 615 37.11 9.04 -6.11
CA ILE A 615 38.16 8.14 -6.59
C ILE A 615 37.83 7.79 -8.05
N GLN A 616 38.72 8.14 -8.97
CA GLN A 616 38.56 7.98 -10.40
C GLN A 616 39.76 7.20 -10.98
N GLY A 617 39.67 6.75 -12.25
CA GLY A 617 40.80 6.11 -12.96
C GLY A 617 40.89 4.61 -12.74
N TRP A 618 39.91 3.96 -12.25
CA TRP A 618 39.89 2.50 -12.03
C TRP A 618 39.90 1.69 -13.35
N SER A 619 39.50 2.30 -14.46
CA SER A 619 39.54 1.67 -15.78
C SER A 619 40.97 1.62 -16.42
N ASP A 620 41.89 2.53 -16.00
CA ASP A 620 43.17 2.77 -16.68
C ASP A 620 44.43 2.43 -15.87
N GLU A 621 44.32 1.65 -14.79
CA GLU A 621 45.42 1.30 -13.87
C GLU A 621 46.11 2.52 -13.17
N THR A 622 45.55 3.71 -13.27
CA THR A 622 46.03 4.93 -12.62
C THR A 622 44.95 5.62 -11.83
N GLU A 623 44.66 5.08 -10.63
CA GLU A 623 43.75 5.74 -9.70
C GLU A 623 44.23 7.13 -9.35
N TYR A 624 43.36 8.11 -9.39
CA TYR A 624 43.56 9.45 -8.87
C TYR A 624 42.36 9.93 -8.06
N VAL A 625 42.59 10.83 -7.14
CA VAL A 625 41.59 11.37 -6.24
C VAL A 625 41.28 12.81 -6.67
N ILE A 626 39.98 13.08 -6.86
CA ILE A 626 39.47 14.43 -7.10
C ILE A 626 39.66 15.25 -5.83
N SER A 627 40.11 16.50 -6.00
CA SER A 627 40.34 17.37 -4.84
C SER A 627 39.05 17.68 -4.07
N GLN A 628 39.19 17.97 -2.78
CA GLN A 628 38.04 18.40 -1.95
C GLN A 628 37.36 19.66 -2.51
N GLU A 629 38.17 20.60 -3.00
CA GLU A 629 37.67 21.85 -3.55
C GLU A 629 36.87 21.62 -4.85
N THR A 630 37.34 20.73 -5.70
CA THR A 630 36.64 20.35 -6.94
C THR A 630 35.30 19.67 -6.65
N PHE A 631 35.26 18.73 -5.72
CA PHE A 631 34.00 18.09 -5.32
C PHE A 631 33.03 19.08 -4.67
N LYS A 632 33.53 19.92 -3.77
CA LYS A 632 32.71 20.96 -3.12
C LYS A 632 32.10 21.92 -4.16
N ALA A 633 32.86 22.28 -5.19
CA ALA A 633 32.34 23.11 -6.26
C ALA A 633 31.15 22.44 -6.99
N LEU A 634 31.21 21.12 -7.21
CA LEU A 634 30.09 20.37 -7.78
C LEU A 634 28.86 20.37 -6.83
N TRP A 635 29.06 20.12 -5.54
CA TRP A 635 27.96 20.13 -4.57
C TRP A 635 27.30 21.51 -4.50
N ILE A 636 28.12 22.59 -4.38
CA ILE A 636 27.62 23.97 -4.31
C ILE A 636 26.89 24.32 -5.61
N TYR A 637 27.42 23.91 -6.77
CA TYR A 637 26.74 24.13 -8.05
C TYR A 637 25.33 23.53 -8.09
N ILE A 638 25.18 22.27 -7.66
CA ILE A 638 23.87 21.63 -7.57
C ILE A 638 22.97 22.36 -6.55
N TYR A 639 23.53 22.73 -5.39
CA TYR A 639 22.79 23.47 -4.37
C TYR A 639 22.23 24.80 -4.92
N GLU A 640 23.08 25.61 -5.53
CA GLU A 640 22.68 26.90 -6.12
C GLU A 640 21.71 26.70 -7.29
N TYR A 641 21.91 25.68 -8.13
CA TYR A 641 21.01 25.35 -9.24
C TYR A 641 19.57 25.09 -8.77
N PHE A 642 19.38 24.29 -7.73
CA PHE A 642 18.04 24.02 -7.20
C PHE A 642 17.49 25.19 -6.37
N THR A 643 18.31 25.85 -5.55
CA THR A 643 17.84 26.89 -4.63
C THR A 643 17.74 28.26 -5.29
N GLU A 644 18.68 28.66 -6.17
CA GLU A 644 18.72 29.98 -6.79
C GLU A 644 18.09 29.98 -8.18
N ASP A 645 18.51 29.08 -9.10
CA ASP A 645 18.00 29.08 -10.47
C ASP A 645 16.56 28.54 -10.55
N TRP A 646 16.24 27.45 -9.85
CA TRP A 646 14.88 26.93 -9.75
C TRP A 646 14.06 27.57 -8.62
N GLY A 647 14.69 28.25 -7.68
CA GLY A 647 14.05 28.94 -6.55
C GLY A 647 13.30 27.99 -5.61
N MET A 648 13.89 26.85 -5.27
CA MET A 648 13.32 25.88 -4.32
C MET A 648 13.73 26.21 -2.90
N GLU A 649 12.75 26.32 -2.01
CA GLU A 649 12.97 26.72 -0.61
C GLU A 649 12.81 25.54 0.37
N ASN A 650 12.10 24.47 -0.04
CA ASN A 650 11.68 23.39 0.87
C ASN A 650 12.59 22.14 0.83
N LEU A 651 13.71 22.16 0.11
CA LEU A 651 14.66 21.06 0.10
C LEU A 651 15.50 21.00 1.37
N ILE A 652 15.49 19.84 2.05
CA ILE A 652 16.36 19.51 3.19
C ILE A 652 17.54 18.71 2.63
N TRP A 653 18.73 19.30 2.65
CA TRP A 653 19.91 18.75 2.01
C TRP A 653 20.60 17.69 2.86
N VAL A 654 20.75 16.47 2.34
CA VAL A 654 21.30 15.32 3.03
C VAL A 654 22.65 14.92 2.43
N TYR A 655 23.71 15.07 3.20
CA TYR A 655 25.06 14.57 2.89
C TYR A 655 25.20 13.12 3.34
N SER A 656 25.54 12.21 2.42
CA SER A 656 25.51 10.76 2.67
C SER A 656 26.73 10.05 2.05
N PRO A 657 27.90 10.01 2.72
CA PRO A 657 29.05 9.23 2.29
C PRO A 657 28.88 7.74 2.60
N SER A 658 29.64 6.91 1.88
CA SER A 658 29.84 5.51 2.26
C SER A 658 30.76 5.42 3.50
N PRO A 659 30.53 4.47 4.43
CA PRO A 659 31.36 4.34 5.61
C PRO A 659 32.82 4.04 5.24
N SER A 660 33.71 4.73 5.89
CA SER A 660 35.15 4.52 5.70
C SER A 660 35.85 4.42 7.05
N THR A 661 36.66 3.39 7.21
CA THR A 661 37.55 3.25 8.36
C THR A 661 38.81 4.12 8.24
N SER A 662 39.02 4.73 7.07
CA SER A 662 40.19 5.57 6.83
C SER A 662 40.00 6.97 7.39
N THR A 663 40.96 7.41 8.15
CA THR A 663 41.06 8.81 8.62
C THR A 663 42.02 9.63 7.76
N THR A 664 42.60 9.01 6.72
CA THR A 664 43.56 9.65 5.83
C THR A 664 43.30 9.23 4.39
N VAL A 665 43.57 10.14 3.47
CA VAL A 665 43.58 9.83 2.03
C VAL A 665 44.63 8.76 1.76
N SER A 666 44.18 7.56 1.42
CA SER A 666 45.05 6.43 1.08
C SER A 666 44.49 5.70 -0.14
N THR A 667 45.19 4.70 -0.63
CA THR A 667 44.78 3.82 -1.73
C THR A 667 43.64 2.86 -1.34
N ALA A 668 42.77 3.26 -0.42
CA ALA A 668 41.58 2.52 -0.02
C ALA A 668 40.44 2.77 -1.02
N SER A 669 39.52 1.84 -1.17
CA SER A 669 38.34 1.98 -2.03
C SER A 669 37.35 3.06 -1.58
N THR A 670 37.54 3.66 -0.41
CA THR A 670 36.75 4.76 0.13
C THR A 670 37.63 5.76 0.88
N LEU A 671 37.36 7.06 0.70
CA LEU A 671 37.99 8.16 1.42
C LEU A 671 37.31 8.41 2.77
N PRO A 672 37.94 9.20 3.68
CA PRO A 672 37.29 9.58 4.95
C PRO A 672 35.90 10.17 4.71
N VAL A 673 34.95 9.87 5.61
CA VAL A 673 33.55 10.30 5.47
C VAL A 673 33.36 11.81 5.34
N MET A 674 34.25 12.61 5.93
CA MET A 674 34.22 14.07 5.86
C MET A 674 35.03 14.66 4.69
N TYR A 675 35.63 13.82 3.83
CA TYR A 675 36.49 14.30 2.73
C TYR A 675 35.72 15.22 1.76
N CYS A 676 34.50 14.85 1.45
CA CYS A 676 33.62 15.55 0.50
C CYS A 676 32.66 16.56 1.15
N TYR A 677 32.76 16.74 2.47
CA TYR A 677 31.78 17.58 3.19
C TYR A 677 31.75 19.01 2.68
N PRO A 678 30.60 19.52 2.19
CA PRO A 678 30.54 20.82 1.51
C PRO A 678 30.62 22.01 2.48
N GLY A 679 30.27 21.81 3.75
CA GLY A 679 30.15 22.84 4.79
C GLY A 679 28.74 22.91 5.37
N ASP A 680 28.64 23.46 6.58
CA ASP A 680 27.38 23.51 7.33
C ASP A 680 26.29 24.36 6.62
N GLU A 681 26.68 25.31 5.78
CA GLU A 681 25.78 26.16 5.02
C GLU A 681 25.10 25.46 3.82
N TYR A 682 25.65 24.34 3.35
CA TYR A 682 25.14 23.60 2.17
C TYR A 682 24.58 22.24 2.53
N CYS A 683 24.37 21.96 3.81
CA CYS A 683 23.93 20.68 4.28
C CYS A 683 23.04 20.83 5.52
N ASP A 684 21.91 20.16 5.58
CA ASP A 684 20.98 20.20 6.70
C ASP A 684 21.10 18.95 7.59
N ILE A 685 21.36 17.79 7.00
CA ILE A 685 21.50 16.48 7.65
C ILE A 685 22.77 15.81 7.13
N VAL A 686 23.51 15.16 8.01
CA VAL A 686 24.62 14.28 7.62
C VAL A 686 24.24 12.84 7.91
N GLY A 687 24.75 11.90 7.14
CA GLY A 687 24.43 10.50 7.34
C GLY A 687 25.49 9.58 6.75
N GLY A 688 25.13 8.35 6.52
CA GLY A 688 25.99 7.40 5.84
C GLY A 688 25.25 6.11 5.49
N ASP A 689 25.73 5.45 4.44
CA ASP A 689 25.14 4.27 3.86
C ASP A 689 25.86 3.03 4.40
N TRP A 690 25.31 2.44 5.48
CA TRP A 690 25.91 1.32 6.22
C TRP A 690 25.25 -0.01 5.89
N TYR A 691 26.05 -0.94 5.38
CA TYR A 691 25.64 -2.32 5.13
C TYR A 691 26.43 -3.27 6.04
N VAL A 692 25.73 -3.97 6.93
CA VAL A 692 26.34 -4.85 7.94
C VAL A 692 26.72 -6.22 7.38
N ARG A 693 27.76 -6.85 7.95
CA ARG A 693 28.23 -8.19 7.59
C ARG A 693 28.12 -9.15 8.79
N ARG A 694 27.93 -10.42 8.50
CA ARG A 694 27.61 -11.46 9.49
C ARG A 694 28.82 -12.08 10.21
N ASP A 695 30.03 -11.74 9.93
CA ASP A 695 31.22 -12.46 10.47
C ASP A 695 31.34 -12.45 11.99
N THR A 696 30.39 -11.86 12.71
CA THR A 696 30.45 -11.62 14.14
C THR A 696 29.06 -11.68 14.77
N SER A 697 28.98 -11.96 16.08
CA SER A 697 27.73 -11.81 16.82
C SER A 697 27.16 -10.39 16.65
N VAL A 698 25.84 -10.20 16.81
CA VAL A 698 25.19 -8.89 16.65
C VAL A 698 25.89 -7.83 17.51
N SER A 699 26.28 -8.15 18.75
CA SER A 699 27.03 -7.26 19.61
C SER A 699 28.44 -6.92 19.09
N ASP A 700 29.04 -7.82 18.31
CA ASP A 700 30.34 -7.60 17.69
C ASP A 700 30.19 -6.86 16.34
N SER A 701 29.03 -6.97 15.67
CA SER A 701 28.77 -6.31 14.39
C SER A 701 28.82 -4.80 14.50
N ILE A 702 28.27 -4.20 15.55
CA ILE A 702 28.31 -2.75 15.76
C ILE A 702 29.74 -2.27 16.03
N ALA A 703 30.49 -3.01 16.84
CA ALA A 703 31.82 -2.61 17.23
C ALA A 703 32.88 -2.87 16.14
N TYR A 704 32.63 -3.83 15.25
CA TYR A 704 33.63 -4.37 14.33
C TYR A 704 33.27 -4.28 12.85
N ASN A 705 32.00 -4.21 12.51
CA ASN A 705 31.68 -3.91 11.13
C ASN A 705 31.97 -2.45 10.89
N TYR A 706 33.21 -2.24 10.49
CA TYR A 706 33.63 -1.01 9.88
C TYR A 706 33.82 0.17 10.78
N ASN A 707 34.17 -0.03 12.06
CA ASN A 707 34.35 1.15 12.89
C ASN A 707 33.20 2.16 12.65
N ILE A 708 31.94 1.67 12.69
CA ILE A 708 30.81 2.59 12.73
C ILE A 708 31.19 3.70 13.68
N GLY A 709 31.78 3.34 14.85
CA GLY A 709 32.32 4.28 15.80
C GLY A 709 33.13 5.39 15.15
N VAL A 710 34.20 5.10 14.47
CA VAL A 710 35.13 6.13 13.98
C VAL A 710 34.49 6.98 12.87
N ALA A 711 33.80 6.39 11.92
CA ALA A 711 33.15 7.13 10.85
C ALA A 711 31.93 7.90 11.36
N TYR A 712 31.13 7.28 12.21
CA TYR A 712 29.93 7.90 12.79
C TYR A 712 30.28 9.04 13.75
N GLU A 713 31.34 8.87 14.58
CA GLU A 713 31.85 9.91 15.46
C GLU A 713 32.27 11.16 14.66
N GLN A 714 32.92 10.99 13.49
CA GLN A 714 33.25 12.12 12.62
C GLN A 714 32.01 12.87 12.11
N LEU A 715 30.93 12.16 11.78
CA LEU A 715 29.66 12.78 11.40
C LEU A 715 29.03 13.54 12.58
N MET A 716 29.11 12.96 13.80
CA MET A 716 28.62 13.59 15.02
C MET A 716 29.42 14.83 15.47
N GLU A 717 30.63 15.04 14.94
CA GLU A 717 31.39 16.28 15.15
C GLU A 717 30.76 17.51 14.45
N THR A 718 29.89 17.28 13.47
CA THR A 718 29.11 18.36 12.82
C THR A 718 27.96 18.81 13.72
N PRO A 719 27.48 20.06 13.57
CA PRO A 719 26.31 20.53 14.32
C PRO A 719 24.97 19.99 13.75
N LYS A 720 25.02 19.04 12.82
CA LYS A 720 23.85 18.54 12.09
C LYS A 720 23.29 17.25 12.68
N PRO A 721 21.98 16.98 12.55
CA PRO A 721 21.42 15.66 12.82
C PRO A 721 22.13 14.58 12.00
N VAL A 722 22.35 13.41 12.61
CA VAL A 722 23.00 12.27 11.95
C VAL A 722 22.01 11.14 11.74
N ALA A 723 22.09 10.48 10.57
CA ALA A 723 21.22 9.37 10.22
C ALA A 723 21.99 8.22 9.58
N LEU A 724 21.39 7.02 9.58
CA LEU A 724 21.75 5.93 8.67
C LEU A 724 20.90 6.07 7.42
N THR A 725 21.49 6.68 6.39
CA THR A 725 20.82 7.10 5.17
C THR A 725 20.59 5.98 4.17
N GLU A 726 21.29 4.87 4.33
CA GLU A 726 21.00 3.54 3.82
C GLU A 726 21.44 2.52 4.86
N PHE A 727 20.65 1.48 5.02
CA PHE A 727 20.95 0.43 5.97
C PHE A 727 20.44 -0.94 5.51
N GLY A 728 21.18 -1.99 5.88
CA GLY A 728 20.79 -3.37 5.66
C GLY A 728 21.97 -4.34 5.73
N PRO A 729 21.75 -5.64 5.57
CA PRO A 729 22.82 -6.62 5.42
C PRO A 729 23.52 -6.47 4.05
N SER A 730 24.86 -6.53 4.04
CA SER A 730 25.67 -6.37 2.83
C SER A 730 25.76 -7.63 1.97
N ASP A 731 25.40 -8.79 2.50
CA ASP A 731 25.58 -10.07 1.83
C ASP A 731 24.25 -10.83 1.75
N LYS A 732 23.94 -11.32 0.55
CA LYS A 732 22.75 -12.15 0.32
C LYS A 732 22.77 -13.46 1.12
N ASP A 733 23.95 -13.93 1.56
CA ASP A 733 24.10 -15.08 2.45
C ASP A 733 23.57 -14.82 3.89
N LEU A 734 23.26 -13.56 4.20
CA LEU A 734 22.60 -13.16 5.45
C LEU A 734 21.09 -13.29 5.40
N LYS A 735 20.53 -13.67 4.26
CA LYS A 735 19.12 -13.90 4.06
C LYS A 735 18.80 -15.38 4.23
N ALA A 736 17.68 -15.66 4.89
CA ALA A 736 17.15 -17.02 4.99
C ALA A 736 16.96 -17.63 3.60
N GLY A 737 17.53 -18.80 3.37
CA GLY A 737 17.31 -19.58 2.16
C GLY A 737 15.97 -20.33 2.24
N VAL A 738 15.56 -20.92 1.09
CA VAL A 738 14.35 -21.75 1.02
C VAL A 738 14.44 -22.92 2.01
N GLY A 739 13.50 -22.98 2.96
CA GLY A 739 13.43 -24.04 3.98
C GLY A 739 14.32 -23.77 5.20
N GLU A 740 15.02 -22.66 5.27
CA GLU A 740 15.77 -22.22 6.44
C GLU A 740 14.89 -21.35 7.32
N LYS A 741 15.19 -21.32 8.62
CA LYS A 741 14.43 -20.50 9.55
C LYS A 741 14.95 -19.07 9.53
N GLN A 742 14.04 -18.08 9.45
CA GLN A 742 14.39 -16.67 9.49
C GLN A 742 15.18 -16.28 10.74
N GLU A 743 14.89 -16.91 11.87
CA GLU A 743 15.59 -16.71 13.16
C GLU A 743 17.13 -16.96 13.11
N ASP A 744 17.60 -17.66 12.06
CA ASP A 744 19.04 -17.95 11.89
C ASP A 744 19.76 -16.91 11.01
N TYR A 745 19.03 -15.87 10.52
CA TYR A 745 19.52 -14.86 9.58
C TYR A 745 19.30 -13.45 10.11
N PHE A 746 19.93 -12.46 9.46
CA PHE A 746 19.75 -11.06 9.81
C PHE A 746 18.28 -10.65 9.58
N SER A 747 17.69 -10.02 10.55
CA SER A 747 16.25 -9.65 10.58
C SER A 747 16.07 -8.25 11.18
N CYS A 748 14.82 -7.77 11.18
CA CYS A 748 14.47 -6.52 11.88
C CYS A 748 14.76 -6.58 13.38
N ARG A 749 14.74 -7.77 14.02
CA ARG A 749 15.19 -7.94 15.42
C ARG A 749 16.65 -7.61 15.60
N ASP A 750 17.52 -8.15 14.74
CA ASP A 750 18.95 -7.89 14.77
C ASP A 750 19.24 -6.41 14.50
N GLN A 751 18.48 -5.80 13.61
CA GLN A 751 18.55 -4.36 13.35
C GLN A 751 18.16 -3.56 14.58
N LEU A 752 17.05 -3.91 15.23
CA LEU A 752 16.59 -3.24 16.45
C LEU A 752 17.63 -3.35 17.58
N ASP A 753 18.15 -4.56 17.84
CA ASP A 753 19.21 -4.78 18.82
C ASP A 753 20.46 -3.91 18.54
N LEU A 754 20.81 -3.76 17.25
CA LEU A 754 21.90 -2.92 16.81
C LEU A 754 21.65 -1.44 17.14
N ILE A 755 20.47 -0.93 16.81
CA ILE A 755 20.08 0.47 17.03
C ILE A 755 20.04 0.77 18.54
N LEU A 756 19.41 -0.10 19.33
CA LEU A 756 19.36 0.06 20.78
C LEU A 756 20.76 0.07 21.40
N LYS A 757 21.65 -0.79 20.89
CA LYS A 757 23.04 -0.80 21.34
C LYS A 757 23.79 0.48 20.95
N MET A 758 23.58 1.03 19.76
CA MET A 758 24.16 2.33 19.39
C MET A 758 23.72 3.43 20.39
N LYS A 759 22.43 3.49 20.70
CA LYS A 759 21.89 4.47 21.66
C LYS A 759 22.44 4.27 23.08
N GLU A 760 22.50 3.02 23.54
CA GLU A 760 23.14 2.69 24.86
C GLU A 760 24.60 3.14 24.91
N ASP A 761 25.32 3.05 23.80
CA ASP A 761 26.73 3.49 23.71
C ASP A 761 26.86 5.02 23.52
N GLY A 762 25.76 5.74 23.49
CA GLY A 762 25.69 7.21 23.41
C GLY A 762 25.75 7.80 22.00
N TYR A 763 25.55 6.97 20.97
CA TYR A 763 25.41 7.47 19.60
C TYR A 763 24.02 8.09 19.39
N LYS A 764 23.99 9.31 18.91
CA LYS A 764 22.75 10.00 18.54
C LYS A 764 22.33 9.61 17.12
N LEU A 765 21.06 9.37 16.90
CA LEU A 765 20.53 8.86 15.65
C LEU A 765 19.15 9.44 15.36
N THR A 766 18.93 9.95 14.16
CA THR A 766 17.63 10.50 13.72
C THR A 766 16.77 9.42 13.10
N TYR A 767 17.20 8.83 11.98
CA TYR A 767 16.47 7.79 11.28
C TYR A 767 17.40 6.68 10.75
N VAL A 768 16.81 5.53 10.49
CA VAL A 768 17.47 4.38 9.86
C VAL A 768 16.66 3.99 8.62
N LEU A 769 17.25 4.22 7.45
CA LEU A 769 16.60 3.97 6.17
C LEU A 769 17.02 2.60 5.61
N ASN A 770 16.14 1.62 5.70
CA ASN A 770 16.33 0.34 5.03
C ASN A 770 16.23 0.53 3.52
N TRP A 771 17.20 -0.06 2.77
CA TRP A 771 17.13 -0.05 1.31
C TRP A 771 16.02 -0.99 0.80
N SER A 772 15.68 -0.86 -0.49
CA SER A 772 14.62 -1.64 -1.14
C SER A 772 15.00 -3.11 -1.42
N GLY A 773 14.08 -3.84 -1.95
CA GLY A 773 14.24 -5.21 -2.39
C GLY A 773 14.46 -6.17 -1.22
N TRP A 774 15.42 -7.07 -1.34
CA TRP A 774 15.65 -8.14 -0.37
C TRP A 774 16.10 -7.70 1.03
N ILE A 775 16.45 -6.44 1.22
CA ILE A 775 16.86 -5.82 2.48
C ILE A 775 15.83 -4.83 3.03
N SER A 776 14.66 -4.74 2.44
CA SER A 776 13.55 -3.99 3.03
C SER A 776 13.12 -4.59 4.38
N MET A 777 12.58 -3.78 5.28
CA MET A 777 12.12 -4.25 6.59
C MET A 777 11.16 -5.45 6.46
N HIS A 778 10.23 -5.39 5.51
CA HIS A 778 9.34 -6.49 5.21
C HIS A 778 10.09 -7.78 4.83
N ASN A 779 11.11 -7.70 3.96
CA ASN A 779 11.89 -8.86 3.52
C ASN A 779 12.88 -9.39 4.55
N LEU A 780 13.30 -8.56 5.50
CA LEU A 780 14.10 -8.98 6.64
C LEU A 780 13.26 -9.74 7.67
N GLY A 781 11.94 -9.58 7.65
CA GLY A 781 11.00 -10.21 8.58
C GLY A 781 10.99 -9.58 9.97
N TYR A 782 9.93 -9.85 10.75
CA TYR A 782 9.69 -9.27 12.08
C TYR A 782 9.57 -7.73 12.04
N MET A 783 8.94 -7.23 10.99
CA MET A 783 8.71 -5.80 10.82
C MET A 783 7.86 -5.20 11.96
N ASP A 784 6.93 -5.97 12.49
CA ASP A 784 6.12 -5.61 13.66
C ASP A 784 6.97 -5.30 14.90
N GLU A 785 8.03 -6.09 15.14
CA GLU A 785 8.87 -5.91 16.33
C GLU A 785 9.71 -4.62 16.27
N ILE A 786 10.14 -4.18 15.09
CA ILE A 786 10.88 -2.92 14.94
C ILE A 786 9.94 -1.72 14.88
N MET A 787 8.79 -1.84 14.21
CA MET A 787 7.84 -0.74 14.03
C MET A 787 6.99 -0.45 15.26
N GLN A 788 6.69 -1.46 16.09
CA GLN A 788 5.92 -1.31 17.33
C GLN A 788 6.80 -1.18 18.58
N HIS A 789 8.13 -1.15 18.42
CA HIS A 789 9.03 -0.99 19.58
C HIS A 789 8.90 0.41 20.18
N GLU A 790 8.91 0.52 21.51
CA GLU A 790 8.78 1.79 22.24
C GLU A 790 9.80 2.87 21.86
N SER A 791 10.91 2.51 21.20
CA SER A 791 11.91 3.45 20.70
C SER A 791 11.73 3.84 19.24
N ALA A 792 10.83 3.22 18.51
CA ALA A 792 10.51 3.55 17.12
C ALA A 792 9.44 4.63 17.08
N LEU A 793 9.63 5.66 16.25
CA LEU A 793 8.64 6.69 16.02
C LEU A 793 7.97 6.46 14.67
N ASP A 794 6.71 6.10 14.68
CA ASP A 794 5.88 5.96 13.49
C ASP A 794 5.32 7.33 13.01
N ILE A 795 4.55 7.31 11.92
CA ILE A 795 3.97 8.54 11.35
C ILE A 795 3.06 9.27 12.34
N PHE A 796 2.35 8.54 13.21
CA PHE A 796 1.43 9.13 14.17
C PHE A 796 2.18 9.73 15.35
N GLU A 797 3.24 9.07 15.81
CA GLU A 797 4.07 9.52 16.93
C GLU A 797 4.86 10.78 16.59
N ILE A 798 5.47 10.86 15.38
CA ILE A 798 6.14 12.10 14.96
C ILE A 798 5.13 13.24 14.80
N LYS A 799 3.92 12.96 14.33
CA LYS A 799 2.84 13.92 14.27
C LYS A 799 2.44 14.41 15.66
N ASP A 800 2.29 13.50 16.62
CA ASP A 800 1.95 13.85 18.01
C ASP A 800 3.06 14.68 18.68
N MET A 801 4.33 14.34 18.48
CA MET A 801 5.47 15.15 18.96
C MET A 801 5.40 16.57 18.42
N PHE A 802 5.12 16.71 17.13
CA PHE A 802 4.97 17.98 16.48
C PHE A 802 3.79 18.79 17.05
N ASP A 803 2.65 18.16 17.24
CA ASP A 803 1.42 18.77 17.75
C ASP A 803 1.59 19.30 19.17
N VAL A 804 2.22 18.54 20.03
CA VAL A 804 2.55 18.99 21.41
C VAL A 804 3.44 20.22 21.39
N LYS A 805 4.41 20.29 20.46
CA LYS A 805 5.40 21.37 20.39
C LYS A 805 4.83 22.68 19.84
N TYR A 806 4.02 22.61 18.79
CA TYR A 806 3.59 23.79 18.05
C TYR A 806 2.15 24.19 18.30
N ARG A 807 1.30 23.28 18.75
CA ARG A 807 -0.13 23.54 19.00
C ARG A 807 -0.45 23.97 20.43
N ASN A 808 0.35 23.60 21.42
CA ASN A 808 0.17 24.05 22.82
C ASN A 808 0.80 25.43 23.06
N ARG A 809 1.19 26.17 22.02
CA ARG A 809 1.58 27.59 22.08
C ARG A 809 0.42 28.46 21.64
#